data_69d607b47249874acf6758d7e04b84f3
#
_entry.id   69d607b47249874acf6758d7e04b84f3
#
_cell.length_a   1.000
_cell.length_b   1.000
_cell.length_c   1.000
_cell.angle_alpha   90.00
_cell.angle_beta   90.00
_cell.angle_gamma   90.00
#
_symmetry.space_group_name_H-M   'P 1'
#
loop_
_entity.id
_entity.type
_entity.pdbx_description
1 polymer ?
#
loop_
_entity_poly.entity_id
_entity_poly.type
_entity_poly.pdbx_seq_one_letter_code
_entity_poly.pdbx_strand_id
1 'polypeptide(L)'
;MEHSELFRTEKISKVLLHLAPPVMLAQLIQALYNIVDSLFVGRYSESGLTALSIIYPIQLLMIALAVGTGVGINTVMAAKLGVGEAKKADEYAGVGTPLAAALWLLFAAVCWAVMPAYARISTSSDAVIRDVTVYGRIVCVFSFGLFLESIWTKVLQSIGDMKTPMIAQILGAVANIVLDPLLIFGLFGLPEMGIAGAAVATVAGQIVAALVVMRKGFRRSPAAKAYPHHVAKIFRLGIPNILMQSAYTFYIFGLNLILASFCDEAVTALGIYYKWQTFFFIPLGAMQTCIVPVISYNYAARNIDRCKKTLSASVLFGAALMAVGTLIFVSLPSQLLRTFTSDALVIEIGTVGFRIIGLGFIPMVTSLIFPVFFQAVGSSLKSSALTVIRTVVLFVPLGYLFSRFGLSRFWLTYPVTEILTSIVGFVFYRQFLKKDYVSEPKPLRADDGDAVALKPSKPGVIITIAREHGSSGKQIGKLVAQKLGIPFYYKEMVALAAHESGLDREFISDIHKNAPDAMRDLYLSSQVVQRAIAAQDRIIRRIADNGSCVIVGRAADYVLREHKNVVRVFVHAPLDYRIRRVMEVYGDTLREAKRNIRHSDKARASYYRHISGRRWGDAENYELTVDSSAGLEETAAIIVAYARAAAGEK
;
A
#
# COMPACT_ATOMS: atom_id res chain seq x y z
N MET A 1 -0.42 -0.33 -22.50
CA MET A 1 -1.78 -0.84 -22.15
C MET A 1 -1.89 -2.36 -22.26
N GLU A 2 -1.25 -3.00 -23.24
CA GLU A 2 -1.30 -4.48 -23.41
C GLU A 2 -0.82 -5.30 -22.20
N HIS A 3 0.22 -4.84 -21.50
CA HIS A 3 0.75 -5.61 -20.36
C HIS A 3 -0.14 -5.58 -19.10
N SER A 4 -0.94 -4.55 -18.88
CA SER A 4 -1.82 -4.48 -17.70
C SER A 4 -3.09 -5.33 -17.84
N GLU A 5 -3.51 -5.69 -19.07
CA GLU A 5 -4.60 -6.65 -19.30
C GLU A 5 -4.23 -8.07 -18.84
N LEU A 6 -2.94 -8.39 -18.84
CA LEU A 6 -2.40 -9.63 -18.29
C LEU A 6 -2.83 -9.86 -16.83
N PHE A 7 -2.91 -8.77 -16.03
CA PHE A 7 -3.36 -8.83 -14.64
C PHE A 7 -4.83 -9.23 -14.51
N ARG A 8 -5.65 -8.95 -15.54
CA ARG A 8 -7.09 -9.17 -15.53
C ARG A 8 -7.48 -10.56 -16.03
N THR A 9 -6.86 -11.04 -17.11
CA THR A 9 -7.38 -12.18 -17.92
C THR A 9 -6.57 -13.45 -17.73
N GLU A 10 -5.25 -13.39 -17.67
CA GLU A 10 -4.37 -14.56 -17.66
C GLU A 10 -4.41 -15.35 -16.35
N LYS A 11 -4.09 -16.66 -16.40
CA LYS A 11 -3.95 -17.48 -15.18
C LYS A 11 -2.88 -16.90 -14.25
N ILE A 12 -3.14 -16.82 -12.95
CA ILE A 12 -2.23 -16.21 -11.98
C ILE A 12 -0.84 -16.84 -11.98
N SER A 13 -0.75 -18.18 -12.09
CA SER A 13 0.54 -18.87 -12.21
C SER A 13 1.34 -18.39 -13.42
N LYS A 14 0.68 -18.20 -14.57
CA LYS A 14 1.32 -17.68 -15.80
C LYS A 14 1.75 -16.23 -15.62
N VAL A 15 0.94 -15.40 -14.95
CA VAL A 15 1.29 -14.01 -14.62
C VAL A 15 2.55 -13.98 -13.77
N LEU A 16 2.58 -14.73 -12.66
CA LEU A 16 3.74 -14.76 -11.76
C LEU A 16 5.01 -15.31 -12.46
N LEU A 17 4.89 -16.37 -13.25
CA LEU A 17 5.99 -16.93 -14.03
C LEU A 17 6.50 -15.98 -15.13
N HIS A 18 5.67 -15.06 -15.61
CA HIS A 18 6.09 -14.04 -16.57
C HIS A 18 6.81 -12.86 -15.90
N LEU A 19 6.35 -12.47 -14.72
CA LEU A 19 6.84 -11.29 -14.00
C LEU A 19 8.07 -11.57 -13.14
N ALA A 20 8.13 -12.74 -12.47
CA ALA A 20 9.14 -13.01 -11.46
C ALA A 20 10.56 -13.26 -12.02
N PRO A 21 10.76 -14.03 -13.10
CA PRO A 21 12.13 -14.31 -13.60
C PRO A 21 12.94 -13.06 -13.95
N PRO A 22 12.39 -12.03 -14.65
CA PRO A 22 13.12 -10.78 -14.87
C PRO A 22 13.53 -10.09 -13.58
N VAL A 23 12.65 -10.05 -12.58
CA VAL A 23 12.94 -9.42 -11.27
C VAL A 23 13.99 -10.22 -10.51
N MET A 24 13.91 -11.56 -10.53
CA MET A 24 14.91 -12.44 -9.93
C MET A 24 16.30 -12.23 -10.56
N LEU A 25 16.37 -12.16 -11.88
CA LEU A 25 17.62 -11.92 -12.59
C LEU A 25 18.21 -10.55 -12.26
N ALA A 26 17.38 -9.50 -12.23
CA ALA A 26 17.82 -8.16 -11.82
C ALA A 26 18.41 -8.16 -10.40
N GLN A 27 17.74 -8.79 -9.43
CA GLN A 27 18.20 -8.88 -8.04
C GLN A 27 19.48 -9.72 -7.92
N LEU A 28 19.60 -10.81 -8.70
CA LEU A 28 20.81 -11.62 -8.73
C LEU A 28 22.01 -10.82 -9.24
N ILE A 29 21.84 -10.11 -10.35
CA ILE A 29 22.89 -9.25 -10.91
C ILE A 29 23.27 -8.15 -9.92
N GLN A 30 22.29 -7.56 -9.23
CA GLN A 30 22.53 -6.57 -8.18
C GLN A 30 23.35 -7.14 -7.01
N ALA A 31 23.06 -8.35 -6.56
CA ALA A 31 23.84 -9.02 -5.52
C ALA A 31 25.26 -9.31 -5.97
N LEU A 32 25.45 -9.75 -7.22
CA LEU A 32 26.76 -10.07 -7.78
C LEU A 32 27.63 -8.82 -7.93
N TYR A 33 27.08 -7.72 -8.49
CA TYR A 33 27.91 -6.53 -8.66
C TYR A 33 28.34 -5.93 -7.32
N ASN A 34 27.52 -5.96 -6.27
CA ASN A 34 27.90 -5.50 -4.94
C ASN A 34 29.09 -6.28 -4.36
N ILE A 35 29.17 -7.59 -4.66
CA ILE A 35 30.31 -8.43 -4.28
C ILE A 35 31.56 -8.03 -5.05
N VAL A 36 31.44 -7.82 -6.36
CA VAL A 36 32.54 -7.46 -7.24
C VAL A 36 33.11 -6.08 -6.87
N ASP A 37 32.25 -5.08 -6.64
CA ASP A 37 32.66 -3.75 -6.16
C ASP A 37 33.45 -3.86 -4.84
N SER A 38 32.92 -4.57 -3.86
CA SER A 38 33.61 -4.80 -2.58
C SER A 38 34.95 -5.53 -2.75
N LEU A 39 35.06 -6.43 -3.74
CA LEU A 39 36.30 -7.15 -4.05
C LEU A 39 37.36 -6.19 -4.61
N PHE A 40 37.01 -5.31 -5.54
CA PHE A 40 37.97 -4.34 -6.11
C PHE A 40 38.40 -3.33 -5.05
N VAL A 41 37.49 -2.79 -4.26
CA VAL A 41 37.83 -1.86 -3.17
C VAL A 41 38.70 -2.54 -2.11
N GLY A 42 38.40 -3.78 -1.72
CA GLY A 42 39.16 -4.53 -0.73
C GLY A 42 40.57 -4.89 -1.22
N ARG A 43 40.78 -5.09 -2.54
CA ARG A 43 42.11 -5.28 -3.15
C ARG A 43 42.94 -3.98 -3.20
N TYR A 44 42.25 -2.84 -3.24
CA TYR A 44 42.90 -1.53 -3.26
C TYR A 44 43.30 -1.06 -1.85
N SER A 45 42.38 -1.17 -0.87
CA SER A 45 42.61 -0.62 0.48
C SER A 45 41.70 -1.30 1.53
N GLU A 46 42.28 -1.69 2.66
CA GLU A 46 41.55 -2.20 3.82
C GLU A 46 40.69 -1.10 4.45
N SER A 47 41.19 0.15 4.51
CA SER A 47 40.42 1.30 5.00
C SER A 47 39.22 1.58 4.12
N GLY A 48 39.36 1.40 2.79
CA GLY A 48 38.28 1.52 1.84
C GLY A 48 37.18 0.49 2.06
N LEU A 49 37.53 -0.78 2.27
CA LEU A 49 36.55 -1.84 2.56
C LEU A 49 35.80 -1.58 3.87
N THR A 50 36.51 -1.10 4.88
CA THR A 50 35.90 -0.68 6.16
C THR A 50 34.93 0.49 5.93
N ALA A 51 35.32 1.47 5.11
CA ALA A 51 34.50 2.62 4.77
C ALA A 51 33.18 2.22 4.08
N LEU A 52 33.21 1.27 3.12
CA LEU A 52 32.01 0.72 2.49
C LEU A 52 31.05 0.12 3.53
N SER A 53 31.60 -0.62 4.50
CA SER A 53 30.81 -1.25 5.55
C SER A 53 30.12 -0.20 6.46
N ILE A 54 30.81 0.90 6.79
CA ILE A 54 30.28 1.99 7.59
C ILE A 54 29.20 2.77 6.83
N ILE A 55 29.35 2.97 5.51
CA ILE A 55 28.37 3.71 4.69
C ILE A 55 27.12 2.87 4.36
N TYR A 56 27.21 1.55 4.40
CA TYR A 56 26.16 0.65 3.98
C TYR A 56 24.78 0.94 4.64
N PRO A 57 24.64 1.22 5.94
CA PRO A 57 23.36 1.60 6.56
C PRO A 57 22.74 2.87 5.96
N ILE A 58 23.55 3.87 5.58
CA ILE A 58 23.08 5.10 4.93
C ILE A 58 22.58 4.78 3.51
N GLN A 59 23.28 3.91 2.78
CA GLN A 59 22.82 3.45 1.47
C GLN A 59 21.49 2.69 1.55
N LEU A 60 21.31 1.84 2.58
CA LEU A 60 20.03 1.16 2.80
C LEU A 60 18.89 2.13 3.07
N LEU A 61 19.13 3.20 3.86
CA LEU A 61 18.13 4.24 4.09
C LEU A 61 17.79 5.01 2.80
N MET A 62 18.80 5.32 1.98
CA MET A 62 18.63 5.96 0.68
C MET A 62 17.76 5.08 -0.25
N ILE A 63 18.06 3.79 -0.34
CA ILE A 63 17.29 2.82 -1.12
C ILE A 63 15.86 2.70 -0.56
N ALA A 64 15.70 2.64 0.77
CA ALA A 64 14.38 2.56 1.40
C ALA A 64 13.48 3.76 1.03
N LEU A 65 14.03 4.98 1.03
CA LEU A 65 13.30 6.18 0.63
C LEU A 65 12.94 6.16 -0.87
N ALA A 66 13.89 5.85 -1.73
CA ALA A 66 13.68 5.85 -3.18
C ALA A 66 12.70 4.76 -3.61
N VAL A 67 12.98 3.51 -3.24
CA VAL A 67 12.17 2.34 -3.61
C VAL A 67 10.80 2.38 -2.93
N GLY A 68 10.72 2.74 -1.65
CA GLY A 68 9.46 2.80 -0.91
C GLY A 68 8.51 3.86 -1.45
N THR A 69 9.02 5.04 -1.84
CA THR A 69 8.23 6.06 -2.54
C THR A 69 7.74 5.54 -3.89
N GLY A 70 8.61 4.87 -4.64
CA GLY A 70 8.26 4.23 -5.91
C GLY A 70 7.19 3.15 -5.75
N VAL A 71 7.22 2.34 -4.69
CA VAL A 71 6.18 1.33 -4.40
C VAL A 71 4.83 2.01 -4.10
N GLY A 72 4.84 3.17 -3.46
CA GLY A 72 3.63 3.99 -3.30
C GLY A 72 3.01 4.39 -4.65
N ILE A 73 3.84 4.84 -5.61
CA ILE A 73 3.41 5.17 -6.98
C ILE A 73 2.89 3.92 -7.69
N ASN A 74 3.63 2.80 -7.65
CA ASN A 74 3.24 1.53 -8.24
C ASN A 74 1.84 1.10 -7.77
N THR A 75 1.61 1.12 -6.46
CA THR A 75 0.33 0.73 -5.84
C THR A 75 -0.83 1.61 -6.34
N VAL A 76 -0.66 2.94 -6.36
CA VAL A 76 -1.71 3.86 -6.85
C VAL A 76 -1.94 3.68 -8.34
N MET A 77 -0.88 3.62 -9.14
CA MET A 77 -0.99 3.47 -10.59
C MET A 77 -1.70 2.17 -10.97
N ALA A 78 -1.25 1.04 -10.43
CA ALA A 78 -1.87 -0.25 -10.69
C ALA A 78 -3.36 -0.26 -10.30
N ALA A 79 -3.70 0.35 -9.17
CA ALA A 79 -5.09 0.50 -8.75
C ALA A 79 -5.89 1.39 -9.70
N LYS A 80 -5.34 2.51 -10.19
CA LYS A 80 -5.99 3.39 -11.18
C LYS A 80 -6.20 2.69 -12.53
N LEU A 81 -5.24 1.91 -12.97
CA LEU A 81 -5.36 1.08 -14.17
C LEU A 81 -6.44 0.01 -14.01
N GLY A 82 -6.56 -0.59 -12.82
CA GLY A 82 -7.59 -1.58 -12.51
C GLY A 82 -9.02 -1.07 -12.64
N VAL A 83 -9.24 0.24 -12.41
CA VAL A 83 -10.54 0.90 -12.60
C VAL A 83 -10.68 1.61 -13.95
N GLY A 84 -9.73 1.45 -14.88
CA GLY A 84 -9.77 2.04 -16.21
C GLY A 84 -9.39 3.53 -16.29
N GLU A 85 -8.88 4.13 -15.21
CA GLU A 85 -8.49 5.55 -15.14
C GLU A 85 -7.02 5.78 -15.55
N ALA A 86 -6.65 5.41 -16.77
CA ALA A 86 -5.27 5.50 -17.27
C ALA A 86 -4.66 6.91 -17.18
N LYS A 87 -5.45 7.96 -17.48
CA LYS A 87 -4.98 9.36 -17.37
C LYS A 87 -4.58 9.72 -15.94
N LYS A 88 -5.38 9.32 -14.95
CA LYS A 88 -5.04 9.56 -13.54
C LYS A 88 -3.84 8.71 -13.07
N ALA A 89 -3.67 7.51 -13.63
CA ALA A 89 -2.46 6.74 -13.38
C ALA A 89 -1.21 7.48 -13.88
N ASP A 90 -1.25 8.04 -15.08
CA ASP A 90 -0.16 8.84 -15.63
C ASP A 90 0.10 10.13 -14.84
N GLU A 91 -0.93 10.78 -14.25
CA GLU A 91 -0.75 11.92 -13.35
C GLU A 91 0.06 11.56 -12.11
N TYR A 92 -0.23 10.41 -11.46
CA TYR A 92 0.57 9.92 -10.33
C TYR A 92 2.01 9.59 -10.71
N ALA A 93 2.22 9.00 -11.88
CA ALA A 93 3.56 8.76 -12.42
C ALA A 93 4.31 10.06 -12.71
N GLY A 94 3.59 11.08 -13.25
CA GLY A 94 4.16 12.40 -13.56
C GLY A 94 4.60 13.18 -12.32
N VAL A 95 3.92 13.01 -11.17
CA VAL A 95 4.37 13.57 -9.89
C VAL A 95 5.64 12.86 -9.39
N GLY A 96 5.87 11.62 -9.79
CA GLY A 96 6.99 10.82 -9.31
C GLY A 96 8.36 11.43 -9.61
N THR A 97 8.58 11.97 -10.81
CA THR A 97 9.88 12.55 -11.20
C THR A 97 10.26 13.77 -10.35
N PRO A 98 9.44 14.84 -10.21
CA PRO A 98 9.80 15.96 -9.35
C PRO A 98 9.84 15.57 -7.86
N LEU A 99 9.04 14.59 -7.43
CA LEU A 99 9.13 14.06 -6.06
C LEU A 99 10.46 13.34 -5.81
N ALA A 100 10.94 12.54 -6.78
CA ALA A 100 12.27 11.91 -6.72
C ALA A 100 13.38 12.97 -6.61
N ALA A 101 13.32 14.02 -7.42
CA ALA A 101 14.28 15.12 -7.39
C ALA A 101 14.26 15.86 -6.04
N ALA A 102 13.08 16.14 -5.49
CA ALA A 102 12.96 16.78 -4.17
C ALA A 102 13.52 15.92 -3.03
N LEU A 103 13.22 14.61 -3.04
CA LEU A 103 13.75 13.68 -2.05
C LEU A 103 15.26 13.50 -2.16
N TRP A 104 15.77 13.40 -3.39
CA TRP A 104 17.22 13.38 -3.64
C TRP A 104 17.90 14.64 -3.11
N LEU A 105 17.41 15.83 -3.45
CA LEU A 105 17.99 17.09 -2.99
C LEU A 105 18.02 17.19 -1.47
N LEU A 106 16.92 16.82 -0.80
CA LEU A 106 16.84 16.78 0.65
C LEU A 106 17.86 15.79 1.24
N PHE A 107 17.92 14.56 0.70
CA PHE A 107 18.83 13.54 1.16
C PHE A 107 20.30 13.93 0.93
N ALA A 108 20.61 14.46 -0.24
CA ALA A 108 21.96 14.94 -0.60
C ALA A 108 22.42 16.05 0.34
N ALA A 109 21.57 17.06 0.62
CA ALA A 109 21.89 18.16 1.53
C ALA A 109 22.15 17.66 2.95
N VAL A 110 21.30 16.77 3.47
CA VAL A 110 21.48 16.17 4.80
C VAL A 110 22.78 15.38 4.88
N CYS A 111 23.02 14.50 3.90
CA CYS A 111 24.23 13.67 3.88
C CYS A 111 25.51 14.51 3.72
N TRP A 112 25.49 15.55 2.89
CA TRP A 112 26.63 16.44 2.74
C TRP A 112 27.05 17.05 4.08
N ALA A 113 26.06 17.53 4.87
CA ALA A 113 26.31 18.17 6.16
C ALA A 113 26.71 17.16 7.25
N VAL A 114 26.03 16.00 7.32
CA VAL A 114 26.17 15.03 8.43
C VAL A 114 27.34 14.06 8.24
N MET A 115 27.76 13.78 6.99
CA MET A 115 28.74 12.74 6.69
C MET A 115 30.05 12.83 7.48
N PRO A 116 30.71 14.02 7.64
CA PRO A 116 31.94 14.09 8.42
C PRO A 116 31.75 13.79 9.91
N ALA A 117 30.63 14.20 10.50
CA ALA A 117 30.30 13.90 11.88
C ALA A 117 30.00 12.40 12.06
N TYR A 118 29.24 11.80 11.14
CA TYR A 118 28.95 10.38 11.13
C TYR A 118 30.23 9.53 11.04
N ALA A 119 31.17 9.90 10.16
CA ALA A 119 32.45 9.22 10.03
C ALA A 119 33.25 9.23 11.34
N ARG A 120 33.35 10.38 12.00
CA ARG A 120 34.08 10.53 13.28
C ARG A 120 33.45 9.76 14.44
N ILE A 121 32.13 9.61 14.46
CA ILE A 121 31.42 8.82 15.47
C ILE A 121 31.61 7.30 15.21
N SER A 122 31.74 6.91 13.94
CA SER A 122 31.79 5.50 13.55
C SER A 122 33.16 4.86 13.68
N THR A 123 34.25 5.65 13.64
CA THR A 123 35.62 5.15 13.71
C THR A 123 36.59 6.20 14.24
N SER A 124 37.70 5.73 14.84
CA SER A 124 38.80 6.59 15.31
C SER A 124 39.98 6.65 14.31
N SER A 125 39.97 5.86 13.22
CA SER A 125 41.02 5.85 12.20
C SER A 125 40.86 7.02 11.24
N ASP A 126 41.83 7.92 11.16
CA ASP A 126 41.80 9.08 10.25
C ASP A 126 41.73 8.69 8.78
N ALA A 127 42.34 7.58 8.39
CA ALA A 127 42.24 7.03 7.02
C ALA A 127 40.80 6.62 6.70
N VAL A 128 40.17 5.86 7.59
CA VAL A 128 38.78 5.41 7.42
C VAL A 128 37.80 6.60 7.47
N ILE A 129 38.01 7.60 8.35
CA ILE A 129 37.18 8.83 8.43
C ILE A 129 37.21 9.55 7.08
N ARG A 130 38.39 9.70 6.48
CA ARG A 130 38.56 10.32 5.16
C ARG A 130 37.82 9.53 4.08
N ASP A 131 38.03 8.22 4.02
CA ASP A 131 37.43 7.33 3.02
C ASP A 131 35.90 7.30 3.13
N VAL A 132 35.35 7.19 4.34
CA VAL A 132 33.90 7.29 4.62
C VAL A 132 33.35 8.64 4.14
N THR A 133 34.06 9.73 4.44
CA THR A 133 33.58 11.07 4.07
C THR A 133 33.58 11.26 2.56
N VAL A 134 34.63 10.84 1.86
CA VAL A 134 34.76 10.98 0.41
C VAL A 134 33.74 10.09 -0.30
N TYR A 135 33.75 8.79 -0.02
CA TYR A 135 32.82 7.84 -0.64
C TYR A 135 31.36 8.19 -0.37
N GLY A 136 31.03 8.43 0.90
CA GLY A 136 29.67 8.73 1.33
C GLY A 136 29.15 10.03 0.72
N ARG A 137 29.96 11.08 0.65
CA ARG A 137 29.54 12.33 -0.02
C ARG A 137 29.29 12.12 -1.50
N ILE A 138 30.19 11.45 -2.24
CA ILE A 138 30.01 11.21 -3.67
C ILE A 138 28.73 10.39 -3.92
N VAL A 139 28.58 9.25 -3.25
CA VAL A 139 27.44 8.36 -3.47
C VAL A 139 26.10 9.00 -3.08
N CYS A 140 26.05 9.73 -1.95
CA CYS A 140 24.81 10.34 -1.49
C CYS A 140 24.43 11.61 -2.26
N VAL A 141 25.41 12.47 -2.58
CA VAL A 141 25.12 13.74 -3.29
C VAL A 141 24.75 13.50 -4.75
N PHE A 142 25.41 12.55 -5.40
CA PHE A 142 25.13 12.23 -6.81
C PHE A 142 24.13 11.09 -7.00
N SER A 143 23.37 10.73 -5.96
CA SER A 143 22.37 9.64 -5.98
C SER A 143 21.11 9.93 -6.81
N PHE A 144 21.04 11.05 -7.54
CA PHE A 144 19.87 11.39 -8.36
C PHE A 144 19.50 10.26 -9.34
N GLY A 145 20.51 9.56 -9.88
CA GLY A 145 20.31 8.39 -10.75
C GLY A 145 19.50 7.29 -10.06
N LEU A 146 19.82 6.96 -8.80
CA LEU A 146 19.10 5.96 -8.01
C LEU A 146 17.65 6.37 -7.73
N PHE A 147 17.42 7.63 -7.33
CA PHE A 147 16.07 8.11 -7.02
C PHE A 147 15.16 8.10 -8.27
N LEU A 148 15.67 8.57 -9.41
CA LEU A 148 14.95 8.59 -10.67
C LEU A 148 14.70 7.18 -11.21
N GLU A 149 15.76 6.34 -11.23
CA GLU A 149 15.65 4.95 -11.66
C GLU A 149 14.59 4.20 -10.85
N SER A 150 14.62 4.32 -9.51
CA SER A 150 13.66 3.66 -8.62
C SER A 150 12.22 4.04 -8.94
N ILE A 151 11.94 5.33 -9.15
CA ILE A 151 10.58 5.80 -9.49
C ILE A 151 10.15 5.27 -10.85
N TRP A 152 10.97 5.44 -11.91
CA TRP A 152 10.61 5.02 -13.25
C TRP A 152 10.50 3.49 -13.38
N THR A 153 11.35 2.75 -12.69
CA THR A 153 11.23 1.30 -12.55
C THR A 153 9.88 0.91 -11.96
N LYS A 154 9.43 1.57 -10.88
CA LYS A 154 8.14 1.26 -10.26
C LYS A 154 6.94 1.69 -11.11
N VAL A 155 7.07 2.74 -11.91
CA VAL A 155 6.10 3.10 -12.95
C VAL A 155 5.96 1.98 -13.99
N LEU A 156 7.08 1.44 -14.50
CA LEU A 156 7.05 0.33 -15.47
C LEU A 156 6.49 -0.96 -14.86
N GLN A 157 6.87 -1.28 -13.64
CA GLN A 157 6.35 -2.45 -12.92
C GLN A 157 4.84 -2.37 -12.70
N SER A 158 4.27 -1.16 -12.52
CA SER A 158 2.82 -0.98 -12.33
C SER A 158 1.98 -1.35 -13.56
N ILE A 159 2.58 -1.26 -14.75
CA ILE A 159 1.96 -1.67 -16.02
C ILE A 159 2.34 -3.09 -16.45
N GLY A 160 3.15 -3.80 -15.66
CA GLY A 160 3.59 -5.18 -15.94
C GLY A 160 4.88 -5.31 -16.75
N ASP A 161 5.55 -4.20 -17.09
CA ASP A 161 6.85 -4.25 -17.75
C ASP A 161 7.96 -4.48 -16.70
N MET A 162 8.35 -5.74 -16.51
CA MET A 162 9.47 -6.12 -15.66
C MET A 162 10.78 -6.29 -16.44
N LYS A 163 10.71 -6.39 -17.76
CA LYS A 163 11.88 -6.61 -18.62
C LYS A 163 12.73 -5.36 -18.78
N THR A 164 12.10 -4.20 -18.96
CA THR A 164 12.85 -2.94 -19.10
C THR A 164 13.65 -2.59 -17.84
N PRO A 165 13.10 -2.66 -16.61
CA PRO A 165 13.88 -2.53 -15.37
C PRO A 165 15.01 -3.57 -15.24
N MET A 166 14.76 -4.82 -15.61
CA MET A 166 15.80 -5.84 -15.60
C MET A 166 16.99 -5.46 -16.50
N ILE A 167 16.72 -5.05 -17.74
CA ILE A 167 17.77 -4.63 -18.68
C ILE A 167 18.52 -3.41 -18.12
N ALA A 168 17.82 -2.46 -17.52
CA ALA A 168 18.43 -1.28 -16.91
C ALA A 168 19.39 -1.66 -15.77
N GLN A 169 18.97 -2.56 -14.88
CA GLN A 169 19.80 -3.07 -13.78
C GLN A 169 21.04 -3.81 -14.30
N ILE A 170 20.89 -4.63 -15.33
CA ILE A 170 22.02 -5.34 -15.96
C ILE A 170 23.03 -4.34 -16.55
N LEU A 171 22.54 -3.37 -17.34
CA LEU A 171 23.43 -2.38 -17.97
C LEU A 171 24.10 -1.47 -16.94
N GLY A 172 23.38 -1.08 -15.88
CA GLY A 172 23.96 -0.32 -14.77
C GLY A 172 25.04 -1.10 -14.02
N ALA A 173 24.79 -2.39 -13.73
CA ALA A 173 25.75 -3.26 -13.09
C ALA A 173 27.00 -3.50 -13.96
N VAL A 174 26.82 -3.74 -15.25
CA VAL A 174 27.94 -3.90 -16.20
C VAL A 174 28.77 -2.61 -16.27
N ALA A 175 28.11 -1.45 -16.35
CA ALA A 175 28.82 -0.17 -16.35
C ALA A 175 29.65 0.02 -15.06
N ASN A 176 29.07 -0.30 -13.89
CA ASN A 176 29.79 -0.23 -12.62
C ASN A 176 31.00 -1.19 -12.61
N ILE A 177 30.80 -2.48 -12.90
CA ILE A 177 31.87 -3.50 -12.89
C ILE A 177 33.02 -3.14 -13.85
N VAL A 178 32.72 -2.51 -14.98
CA VAL A 178 33.75 -2.07 -15.95
C VAL A 178 34.46 -0.82 -15.44
N LEU A 179 33.73 0.14 -14.88
CA LEU A 179 34.29 1.42 -14.41
C LEU A 179 35.09 1.26 -13.11
N ASP A 180 34.75 0.31 -12.24
CA ASP A 180 35.45 0.09 -10.97
C ASP A 180 36.96 -0.08 -11.16
N PRO A 181 37.49 -1.09 -11.91
CA PRO A 181 38.92 -1.25 -12.06
C PRO A 181 39.56 -0.09 -12.83
N LEU A 182 38.82 0.54 -13.76
CA LEU A 182 39.33 1.68 -14.52
C LEU A 182 39.60 2.90 -13.64
N LEU A 183 38.65 3.22 -12.73
CA LEU A 183 38.73 4.42 -11.90
C LEU A 183 39.44 4.17 -10.56
N ILE A 184 39.34 2.96 -9.99
CA ILE A 184 40.01 2.63 -8.72
C ILE A 184 41.52 2.57 -8.95
N PHE A 185 41.98 1.85 -9.98
CA PHE A 185 43.40 1.59 -10.22
C PHE A 185 44.02 2.50 -11.30
N GLY A 186 43.25 3.38 -11.93
CA GLY A 186 43.79 4.29 -12.96
C GLY A 186 44.24 3.62 -14.24
N LEU A 187 43.49 2.58 -14.69
CA LEU A 187 43.90 1.83 -15.89
C LEU A 187 43.67 2.65 -17.18
N PHE A 188 44.41 2.32 -18.24
CA PHE A 188 44.32 2.95 -19.58
C PHE A 188 44.60 4.46 -19.59
N GLY A 189 45.39 4.98 -18.65
CA GLY A 189 45.77 6.39 -18.58
C GLY A 189 44.78 7.29 -17.85
N LEU A 190 43.74 6.70 -17.21
CA LEU A 190 42.88 7.41 -16.31
C LEU A 190 43.59 7.72 -14.96
N PRO A 191 43.21 8.77 -14.24
CA PRO A 191 43.77 9.03 -12.90
C PRO A 191 43.35 7.93 -11.93
N GLU A 192 44.27 7.50 -11.08
CA GLU A 192 43.97 6.61 -9.96
C GLU A 192 43.17 7.38 -8.90
N MET A 193 41.90 7.00 -8.73
CA MET A 193 40.97 7.69 -7.83
C MET A 193 40.71 6.91 -6.53
N GLY A 194 41.16 5.66 -6.44
CA GLY A 194 40.97 4.82 -5.27
C GLY A 194 39.47 4.67 -4.90
N ILE A 195 39.15 4.90 -3.64
CA ILE A 195 37.76 4.78 -3.14
C ILE A 195 36.79 5.81 -3.77
N ALA A 196 37.28 6.98 -4.18
CA ALA A 196 36.48 7.95 -4.91
C ALA A 196 36.09 7.39 -6.29
N GLY A 197 36.99 6.62 -6.92
CA GLY A 197 36.72 5.92 -8.19
C GLY A 197 35.58 4.93 -8.07
N ALA A 198 35.56 4.09 -7.02
CA ALA A 198 34.45 3.19 -6.72
C ALA A 198 33.11 3.94 -6.54
N ALA A 199 33.14 5.07 -5.79
CA ALA A 199 31.96 5.90 -5.62
C ALA A 199 31.43 6.47 -6.95
N VAL A 200 32.32 6.95 -7.81
CA VAL A 200 31.96 7.49 -9.14
C VAL A 200 31.43 6.38 -10.05
N ALA A 201 32.03 5.20 -10.04
CA ALA A 201 31.57 4.05 -10.83
C ALA A 201 30.16 3.61 -10.40
N THR A 202 29.90 3.56 -9.07
CA THR A 202 28.56 3.26 -8.52
C THR A 202 27.52 4.27 -9.01
N VAL A 203 27.82 5.57 -8.91
CA VAL A 203 26.93 6.65 -9.40
C VAL A 203 26.70 6.56 -10.92
N ALA A 204 27.76 6.31 -11.69
CA ALA A 204 27.67 6.17 -13.13
C ALA A 204 26.76 4.98 -13.52
N GLY A 205 26.89 3.84 -12.86
CA GLY A 205 26.01 2.69 -13.04
C GLY A 205 24.53 3.02 -12.77
N GLN A 206 24.24 3.77 -11.69
CA GLN A 206 22.89 4.23 -11.36
C GLN A 206 22.34 5.18 -12.42
N ILE A 207 23.16 6.08 -12.96
CA ILE A 207 22.77 7.00 -14.04
C ILE A 207 22.46 6.22 -15.33
N VAL A 208 23.30 5.25 -15.71
CA VAL A 208 23.06 4.39 -16.88
C VAL A 208 21.72 3.67 -16.73
N ALA A 209 21.45 3.05 -15.58
CA ALA A 209 20.17 2.40 -15.31
C ALA A 209 18.99 3.38 -15.41
N ALA A 210 19.12 4.59 -14.85
CA ALA A 210 18.10 5.64 -14.93
C ALA A 210 17.80 6.04 -16.38
N LEU A 211 18.82 6.24 -17.21
CA LEU A 211 18.66 6.61 -18.62
C LEU A 211 17.92 5.53 -19.43
N VAL A 212 18.17 4.26 -19.15
CA VAL A 212 17.46 3.14 -19.81
C VAL A 212 15.97 3.13 -19.48
N VAL A 213 15.60 3.26 -18.19
CA VAL A 213 14.19 3.26 -17.79
C VAL A 213 13.47 4.56 -18.10
N MET A 214 14.19 5.70 -18.20
CA MET A 214 13.64 7.03 -18.46
C MET A 214 12.76 7.04 -19.70
N ARG A 215 13.22 6.45 -20.81
CA ARG A 215 12.52 6.48 -22.12
C ARG A 215 11.08 5.99 -22.04
N LYS A 216 10.81 4.97 -21.22
CA LYS A 216 9.48 4.37 -21.06
C LYS A 216 8.80 4.72 -19.74
N GLY A 217 9.57 5.07 -18.70
CA GLY A 217 9.09 5.35 -17.35
C GLY A 217 8.68 6.79 -17.10
N PHE A 218 9.27 7.74 -17.84
CA PHE A 218 8.95 9.15 -17.68
C PHE A 218 7.51 9.48 -18.10
N ARG A 219 6.82 10.28 -17.29
CA ARG A 219 5.49 10.83 -17.57
C ARG A 219 5.49 12.33 -17.30
N ARG A 220 4.67 13.08 -18.07
CA ARG A 220 4.54 14.52 -17.88
C ARG A 220 3.88 14.83 -16.54
N SER A 221 4.38 15.86 -15.88
CA SER A 221 3.89 16.32 -14.59
C SER A 221 2.48 16.92 -14.72
N PRO A 222 1.55 16.61 -13.81
CA PRO A 222 0.23 17.23 -13.79
C PRO A 222 0.31 18.69 -13.30
N ALA A 223 -0.83 19.41 -13.30
CA ALA A 223 -0.92 20.76 -12.76
C ALA A 223 -0.53 20.81 -11.27
N ALA A 224 0.15 21.89 -10.85
CA ALA A 224 0.68 22.06 -9.49
C ALA A 224 -0.38 21.88 -8.37
N LYS A 225 -1.63 22.26 -8.61
CA LYS A 225 -2.76 22.08 -7.67
C LYS A 225 -3.01 20.61 -7.26
N ALA A 226 -2.61 19.65 -8.08
CA ALA A 226 -2.79 18.23 -7.81
C ALA A 226 -1.72 17.64 -6.87
N TYR A 227 -0.56 18.29 -6.74
CA TYR A 227 0.60 17.77 -6.00
C TYR A 227 0.32 17.39 -4.55
N PRO A 228 -0.24 18.26 -3.68
CA PRO A 228 -0.41 17.92 -2.27
C PRO A 228 -1.22 16.64 -2.06
N HIS A 229 -2.29 16.47 -2.84
CA HIS A 229 -3.13 15.27 -2.76
C HIS A 229 -2.40 14.02 -3.26
N HIS A 230 -1.69 14.12 -4.39
CA HIS A 230 -0.98 12.99 -5.00
C HIS A 230 0.19 12.55 -4.11
N VAL A 231 1.00 13.50 -3.64
CA VAL A 231 2.15 13.24 -2.74
C VAL A 231 1.70 12.59 -1.44
N ALA A 232 0.67 13.13 -0.79
CA ALA A 232 0.13 12.55 0.43
C ALA A 232 -0.35 11.10 0.23
N LYS A 233 -0.97 10.79 -0.92
CA LYS A 233 -1.43 9.44 -1.23
C LYS A 233 -0.28 8.49 -1.55
N ILE A 234 0.74 8.95 -2.29
CA ILE A 234 1.96 8.18 -2.59
C ILE A 234 2.66 7.79 -1.29
N PHE A 235 2.91 8.76 -0.39
CA PHE A 235 3.56 8.46 0.89
C PHE A 235 2.71 7.55 1.78
N ARG A 236 1.41 7.76 1.86
CA ARG A 236 0.51 6.90 2.64
C ARG A 236 0.61 5.42 2.23
N LEU A 237 0.83 5.14 0.95
CA LEU A 237 0.97 3.78 0.42
C LEU A 237 2.43 3.31 0.36
N GLY A 238 3.40 4.24 0.34
CA GLY A 238 4.84 3.95 0.29
C GLY A 238 5.48 3.74 1.67
N ILE A 239 5.02 4.45 2.71
CA ILE A 239 5.56 4.38 4.08
C ILE A 239 5.70 2.94 4.60
N PRO A 240 4.74 2.02 4.41
CA PRO A 240 4.93 0.64 4.86
C PRO A 240 6.18 -0.03 4.28
N ASN A 241 6.50 0.24 3.03
CA ASN A 241 7.70 -0.31 2.39
C ASN A 241 8.98 0.38 2.86
N ILE A 242 8.95 1.71 3.06
CA ILE A 242 10.07 2.45 3.66
C ILE A 242 10.38 1.87 5.04
N LEU A 243 9.36 1.68 5.88
CA LEU A 243 9.52 1.10 7.22
C LEU A 243 10.07 -0.34 7.14
N MET A 244 9.56 -1.15 6.21
CA MET A 244 9.99 -2.54 6.06
C MET A 244 11.48 -2.64 5.73
N GLN A 245 11.97 -1.79 4.83
CA GLN A 245 13.39 -1.78 4.44
C GLN A 245 14.29 -1.16 5.51
N SER A 246 13.87 -0.05 6.13
CA SER A 246 14.65 0.60 7.20
C SER A 246 14.71 -0.26 8.46
N ALA A 247 13.61 -0.92 8.84
CA ALA A 247 13.55 -1.77 10.02
C ALA A 247 14.45 -3.01 9.95
N TYR A 248 14.79 -3.46 8.72
CA TYR A 248 15.75 -4.55 8.51
C TYR A 248 17.11 -4.25 9.16
N THR A 249 17.62 -3.05 8.98
CA THR A 249 18.91 -2.64 9.58
C THR A 249 18.86 -2.63 11.10
N PHE A 250 17.75 -2.17 11.70
CA PHE A 250 17.64 -2.07 13.15
C PHE A 250 17.65 -3.43 13.86
N TYR A 251 16.92 -4.43 13.36
CA TYR A 251 16.91 -5.71 14.03
C TYR A 251 18.24 -6.47 13.86
N ILE A 252 18.91 -6.34 12.71
CA ILE A 252 20.25 -6.92 12.51
C ILE A 252 21.22 -6.35 13.53
N PHE A 253 21.22 -5.03 13.69
CA PHE A 253 22.06 -4.35 14.68
C PHE A 253 21.76 -4.83 16.11
N GLY A 254 20.50 -4.91 16.49
CA GLY A 254 20.08 -5.40 17.81
C GLY A 254 20.49 -6.85 18.07
N LEU A 255 20.36 -7.74 17.10
CA LEU A 255 20.77 -9.13 17.25
C LEU A 255 22.30 -9.29 17.31
N ASN A 256 23.05 -8.50 16.54
CA ASN A 256 24.51 -8.48 16.60
C ASN A 256 25.01 -8.02 17.97
N LEU A 257 24.40 -6.99 18.58
CA LEU A 257 24.75 -6.55 19.94
C LEU A 257 24.53 -7.66 20.98
N ILE A 258 23.43 -8.43 20.85
CA ILE A 258 23.16 -9.56 21.75
C ILE A 258 24.21 -10.66 21.53
N LEU A 259 24.54 -11.01 20.30
CA LEU A 259 25.53 -12.04 20.00
C LEU A 259 26.96 -11.64 20.40
N ALA A 260 27.34 -10.39 20.25
CA ALA A 260 28.64 -9.87 20.68
C ALA A 260 28.86 -10.03 22.20
N SER A 261 27.78 -10.13 23.00
CA SER A 261 27.92 -10.44 24.42
C SER A 261 28.30 -11.89 24.74
N PHE A 262 28.26 -12.78 23.73
CA PHE A 262 28.71 -14.19 23.88
C PHE A 262 30.13 -14.34 23.35
N CYS A 263 30.33 -14.10 22.06
CA CYS A 263 31.62 -14.20 21.39
C CYS A 263 31.57 -13.59 19.97
N ASP A 264 32.71 -13.21 19.41
CA ASP A 264 32.83 -12.64 18.06
C ASP A 264 32.54 -13.65 16.96
N GLU A 265 32.80 -14.94 17.22
CA GLU A 265 32.54 -16.03 16.30
C GLU A 265 31.03 -16.23 16.05
N ALA A 266 30.20 -15.98 17.06
CA ALA A 266 28.75 -16.02 16.91
C ALA A 266 28.24 -14.87 16.01
N VAL A 267 28.82 -13.67 16.13
CA VAL A 267 28.53 -12.52 15.24
C VAL A 267 28.98 -12.86 13.82
N THR A 268 30.17 -13.46 13.66
CA THR A 268 30.69 -13.88 12.37
C THR A 268 29.79 -14.94 11.71
N ALA A 269 29.32 -15.94 12.46
CA ALA A 269 28.39 -16.94 11.97
C ALA A 269 27.07 -16.32 11.48
N LEU A 270 26.51 -15.33 12.21
CA LEU A 270 25.33 -14.59 11.77
C LEU A 270 25.61 -13.74 10.53
N GLY A 271 26.78 -13.12 10.43
CA GLY A 271 27.21 -12.41 9.23
C GLY A 271 27.25 -13.29 7.98
N ILE A 272 27.77 -14.51 8.10
CA ILE A 272 27.77 -15.50 7.01
C ILE A 272 26.35 -15.92 6.64
N TYR A 273 25.45 -16.08 7.63
CA TYR A 273 24.04 -16.32 7.38
C TYR A 273 23.42 -15.24 6.49
N TYR A 274 23.65 -13.95 6.77
CA TYR A 274 23.08 -12.85 5.97
C TYR A 274 23.61 -12.82 4.53
N LYS A 275 24.85 -13.22 4.32
CA LYS A 275 25.40 -13.37 2.95
C LYS A 275 24.63 -14.43 2.16
N TRP A 276 24.42 -15.61 2.75
CA TRP A 276 23.62 -16.67 2.12
C TRP A 276 22.15 -16.28 1.97
N GLN A 277 21.58 -15.63 2.95
CA GLN A 277 20.19 -15.13 2.91
C GLN A 277 19.95 -14.26 1.68
N THR A 278 20.88 -13.39 1.33
CA THR A 278 20.76 -12.52 0.16
C THR A 278 20.45 -13.30 -1.11
N PHE A 279 21.11 -14.45 -1.34
CA PHE A 279 20.86 -15.29 -2.51
C PHE A 279 19.57 -16.12 -2.40
N PHE A 280 19.34 -16.76 -1.28
CA PHE A 280 18.17 -17.61 -1.10
C PHE A 280 16.85 -16.82 -1.10
N PHE A 281 16.90 -15.53 -0.78
CA PHE A 281 15.71 -14.69 -0.69
C PHE A 281 15.39 -13.92 -1.99
N ILE A 282 16.23 -14.00 -3.01
CA ILE A 282 15.96 -13.40 -4.32
C ILE A 282 14.58 -13.81 -4.86
N PRO A 283 14.17 -15.09 -4.86
CA PRO A 283 12.87 -15.49 -5.35
C PRO A 283 11.71 -14.88 -4.53
N LEU A 284 11.86 -14.80 -3.21
CA LEU A 284 10.85 -14.22 -2.32
C LEU A 284 10.73 -12.70 -2.52
N GLY A 285 11.86 -12.00 -2.67
CA GLY A 285 11.89 -10.57 -3.00
C GLY A 285 11.25 -10.26 -4.35
N ALA A 286 11.50 -11.12 -5.34
CA ALA A 286 10.84 -11.01 -6.64
C ALA A 286 9.33 -11.20 -6.53
N MET A 287 8.85 -12.18 -5.75
CA MET A 287 7.42 -12.36 -5.48
C MET A 287 6.82 -11.13 -4.81
N GLN A 288 7.46 -10.59 -3.77
CA GLN A 288 7.02 -9.36 -3.11
C GLN A 288 6.85 -8.19 -4.10
N THR A 289 7.78 -8.04 -5.04
CA THR A 289 7.73 -7.00 -6.06
C THR A 289 6.58 -7.22 -7.06
N CYS A 290 6.38 -8.46 -7.50
CA CYS A 290 5.39 -8.80 -8.53
C CYS A 290 3.94 -8.76 -8.03
N ILE A 291 3.70 -9.14 -6.77
CA ILE A 291 2.33 -9.20 -6.24
C ILE A 291 1.71 -7.82 -6.01
N VAL A 292 2.50 -6.77 -5.77
CA VAL A 292 1.98 -5.41 -5.52
C VAL A 292 1.10 -4.91 -6.67
N PRO A 293 1.59 -4.80 -7.91
CA PRO A 293 0.76 -4.31 -9.01
C PRO A 293 -0.41 -5.24 -9.33
N VAL A 294 -0.21 -6.57 -9.27
CA VAL A 294 -1.27 -7.55 -9.56
C VAL A 294 -2.41 -7.45 -8.56
N ILE A 295 -2.11 -7.40 -7.26
CA ILE A 295 -3.12 -7.29 -6.20
C ILE A 295 -3.77 -5.90 -6.23
N SER A 296 -3.01 -4.81 -6.36
CA SER A 296 -3.54 -3.45 -6.38
C SER A 296 -4.51 -3.24 -7.56
N TYR A 297 -4.15 -3.74 -8.74
CA TYR A 297 -5.02 -3.71 -9.93
C TYR A 297 -6.33 -4.46 -9.69
N ASN A 298 -6.24 -5.74 -9.29
CA ASN A 298 -7.42 -6.60 -9.13
C ASN A 298 -8.29 -6.17 -7.93
N TYR A 299 -7.68 -5.70 -6.85
CA TYR A 299 -8.41 -5.19 -5.70
C TYR A 299 -9.23 -3.94 -6.05
N ALA A 300 -8.65 -2.99 -6.78
CA ALA A 300 -9.35 -1.82 -7.28
C ALA A 300 -10.46 -2.18 -8.30
N ALA A 301 -10.19 -3.17 -9.16
CA ALA A 301 -11.17 -3.73 -10.11
C ALA A 301 -12.23 -4.62 -9.44
N ARG A 302 -12.19 -4.80 -8.11
CA ARG A 302 -13.11 -5.67 -7.33
C ARG A 302 -13.01 -7.17 -7.62
N ASN A 303 -11.94 -7.61 -8.24
CA ASN A 303 -11.70 -9.03 -8.47
C ASN A 303 -10.97 -9.65 -7.26
N ILE A 304 -11.69 -9.79 -6.16
CA ILE A 304 -11.13 -10.27 -4.88
C ILE A 304 -10.67 -11.72 -4.97
N ASP A 305 -11.35 -12.54 -5.76
CA ASP A 305 -10.93 -13.94 -5.96
C ASP A 305 -9.57 -14.03 -6.65
N ARG A 306 -9.26 -13.11 -7.58
CA ARG A 306 -7.92 -13.03 -8.15
C ARG A 306 -6.88 -12.56 -7.11
N CYS A 307 -7.25 -11.63 -6.21
CA CYS A 307 -6.36 -11.24 -5.11
C CYS A 307 -6.03 -12.42 -4.20
N LYS A 308 -7.04 -13.24 -3.83
CA LYS A 308 -6.85 -14.47 -3.04
C LYS A 308 -5.97 -15.49 -3.77
N LYS A 309 -6.27 -15.74 -5.06
CA LYS A 309 -5.47 -16.66 -5.89
C LYS A 309 -4.03 -16.19 -6.03
N THR A 310 -3.81 -14.87 -6.19
CA THR A 310 -2.46 -14.29 -6.27
C THR A 310 -1.72 -14.48 -4.95
N LEU A 311 -2.34 -14.18 -3.81
CA LEU A 311 -1.75 -14.40 -2.49
C LEU A 311 -1.40 -15.87 -2.28
N SER A 312 -2.35 -16.78 -2.50
CA SER A 312 -2.15 -18.23 -2.31
C SER A 312 -1.07 -18.80 -3.22
N ALA A 313 -1.07 -18.40 -4.50
CA ALA A 313 -0.04 -18.84 -5.45
C ALA A 313 1.35 -18.33 -5.07
N SER A 314 1.46 -17.07 -4.60
CA SER A 314 2.73 -16.50 -4.17
C SER A 314 3.25 -17.15 -2.89
N VAL A 315 2.38 -17.46 -1.94
CA VAL A 315 2.75 -18.21 -0.73
C VAL A 315 3.20 -19.63 -1.09
N LEU A 316 2.45 -20.33 -1.94
CA LEU A 316 2.81 -21.70 -2.36
C LEU A 316 4.14 -21.75 -3.10
N PHE A 317 4.33 -20.84 -4.07
CA PHE A 317 5.58 -20.77 -4.83
C PHE A 317 6.76 -20.38 -3.94
N GLY A 318 6.58 -19.37 -3.06
CA GLY A 318 7.59 -18.97 -2.08
C GLY A 318 7.93 -20.10 -1.12
N ALA A 319 6.93 -20.82 -0.60
CA ALA A 319 7.12 -21.96 0.31
C ALA A 319 7.88 -23.12 -0.35
N ALA A 320 7.58 -23.43 -1.61
CA ALA A 320 8.29 -24.46 -2.37
C ALA A 320 9.79 -24.12 -2.53
N LEU A 321 10.11 -22.86 -2.87
CA LEU A 321 11.49 -22.40 -3.00
C LEU A 321 12.20 -22.35 -1.63
N MET A 322 11.52 -21.87 -0.60
CA MET A 322 12.07 -21.81 0.76
C MET A 322 12.23 -23.21 1.37
N ALA A 323 11.43 -24.20 0.98
CA ALA A 323 11.64 -25.59 1.38
C ALA A 323 12.99 -26.14 0.86
N VAL A 324 13.39 -25.77 -0.36
CA VAL A 324 14.74 -26.10 -0.89
C VAL A 324 15.81 -25.42 -0.04
N GLY A 325 15.64 -24.13 0.29
CA GLY A 325 16.53 -23.41 1.20
C GLY A 325 16.61 -24.07 2.59
N THR A 326 15.48 -24.45 3.15
CA THR A 326 15.43 -25.21 4.43
C THR A 326 16.22 -26.50 4.33
N LEU A 327 16.01 -27.29 3.27
CA LEU A 327 16.72 -28.54 3.08
C LEU A 327 18.24 -28.34 3.04
N ILE A 328 18.71 -27.34 2.32
CA ILE A 328 20.14 -27.01 2.20
C ILE A 328 20.70 -26.56 3.55
N PHE A 329 20.03 -25.66 4.26
CA PHE A 329 20.51 -25.12 5.53
C PHE A 329 20.49 -26.17 6.67
N VAL A 330 19.58 -27.11 6.62
CA VAL A 330 19.52 -28.20 7.61
C VAL A 330 20.50 -29.32 7.30
N SER A 331 20.66 -29.69 6.01
CA SER A 331 21.49 -30.83 5.60
C SER A 331 22.97 -30.48 5.40
N LEU A 332 23.29 -29.27 4.93
CA LEU A 332 24.63 -28.85 4.50
C LEU A 332 25.15 -27.59 5.23
N PRO A 333 24.85 -27.35 6.53
CA PRO A 333 25.21 -26.09 7.18
C PRO A 333 26.73 -25.86 7.28
N SER A 334 27.49 -26.90 7.61
CA SER A 334 28.95 -26.80 7.70
C SER A 334 29.62 -26.55 6.34
N GLN A 335 29.08 -27.07 5.25
CA GLN A 335 29.56 -26.79 3.91
C GLN A 335 29.32 -25.31 3.53
N LEU A 336 28.14 -24.79 3.84
CA LEU A 336 27.82 -23.39 3.63
C LEU A 336 28.74 -22.44 4.42
N LEU A 337 29.08 -22.80 5.66
CA LEU A 337 30.00 -22.01 6.49
C LEU A 337 31.43 -22.06 5.95
N ARG A 338 31.91 -23.26 5.59
CA ARG A 338 33.27 -23.47 5.04
C ARG A 338 33.55 -22.69 3.76
N THR A 339 32.54 -22.22 3.02
CA THR A 339 32.77 -21.36 1.85
C THR A 339 33.30 -19.97 2.23
N PHE A 340 33.15 -19.56 3.50
CA PHE A 340 33.53 -18.22 3.96
C PHE A 340 34.57 -18.23 5.07
N THR A 341 34.72 -19.33 5.82
CA THR A 341 35.66 -19.40 6.94
C THR A 341 36.22 -20.83 7.12
N SER A 342 37.43 -20.89 7.65
CA SER A 342 38.07 -22.14 8.12
C SER A 342 38.10 -22.25 9.64
N ASP A 343 37.58 -21.23 10.36
CA ASP A 343 37.51 -21.21 11.83
C ASP A 343 36.57 -22.30 12.34
N ALA A 344 37.08 -23.21 13.17
CA ALA A 344 36.38 -24.37 13.68
C ALA A 344 35.22 -23.96 14.60
N LEU A 345 35.40 -22.92 15.44
CA LEU A 345 34.41 -22.45 16.40
C LEU A 345 33.25 -21.75 15.69
N VAL A 346 33.53 -20.91 14.67
CA VAL A 346 32.52 -20.31 13.80
C VAL A 346 31.69 -21.38 13.10
N ILE A 347 32.34 -22.46 12.60
CA ILE A 347 31.66 -23.57 11.93
C ILE A 347 30.78 -24.34 12.92
N GLU A 348 31.25 -24.60 14.12
CA GLU A 348 30.49 -25.32 15.16
C GLU A 348 29.22 -24.51 15.56
N ILE A 349 29.39 -23.25 15.97
CA ILE A 349 28.30 -22.35 16.36
C ILE A 349 27.33 -22.14 15.21
N GLY A 350 27.86 -21.84 14.02
CA GLY A 350 27.07 -21.55 12.84
C GLY A 350 26.29 -22.77 12.33
N THR A 351 26.83 -23.98 12.49
CA THR A 351 26.11 -25.23 12.12
C THR A 351 24.83 -25.39 12.89
N VAL A 352 24.84 -25.14 14.22
CA VAL A 352 23.64 -25.15 15.05
C VAL A 352 22.69 -24.04 14.62
N GLY A 353 23.23 -22.82 14.44
CA GLY A 353 22.47 -21.65 14.03
C GLY A 353 21.75 -21.85 12.69
N PHE A 354 22.46 -22.31 11.66
CA PHE A 354 21.90 -22.52 10.32
C PHE A 354 20.79 -23.56 10.29
N ARG A 355 20.94 -24.67 11.01
CA ARG A 355 19.88 -25.68 11.14
C ARG A 355 18.61 -25.10 11.75
N ILE A 356 18.73 -24.36 12.85
CA ILE A 356 17.57 -23.77 13.53
C ILE A 356 16.94 -22.67 12.70
N ILE A 357 17.74 -21.73 12.13
CA ILE A 357 17.25 -20.64 11.29
C ILE A 357 16.55 -21.18 10.04
N GLY A 358 17.12 -22.24 9.42
CA GLY A 358 16.56 -22.86 8.22
C GLY A 358 15.11 -23.36 8.42
N LEU A 359 14.73 -23.82 9.63
CA LEU A 359 13.34 -24.17 9.94
C LEU A 359 12.38 -23.00 9.89
N GLY A 360 12.89 -21.78 10.03
CA GLY A 360 12.12 -20.54 9.93
C GLY A 360 11.80 -20.08 8.48
N PHE A 361 12.42 -20.67 7.46
CA PHE A 361 12.29 -20.19 6.09
C PHE A 361 10.88 -20.35 5.50
N ILE A 362 10.19 -21.43 5.82
CA ILE A 362 8.82 -21.66 5.34
C ILE A 362 7.84 -20.66 5.98
N PRO A 363 7.76 -20.51 7.33
CA PRO A 363 6.89 -19.49 7.93
C PRO A 363 7.30 -18.04 7.53
N MET A 364 8.56 -17.78 7.23
CA MET A 364 9.02 -16.49 6.75
C MET A 364 8.33 -16.04 5.46
N VAL A 365 7.94 -16.96 4.59
CA VAL A 365 7.19 -16.62 3.36
C VAL A 365 5.91 -15.85 3.70
N THR A 366 5.13 -16.35 4.63
CA THR A 366 3.87 -15.70 5.02
C THR A 366 4.10 -14.43 5.83
N SER A 367 5.11 -14.42 6.72
CA SER A 367 5.45 -13.23 7.51
C SER A 367 5.89 -12.04 6.66
N LEU A 368 6.51 -12.28 5.50
CA LEU A 368 6.95 -11.25 4.56
C LEU A 368 5.93 -10.93 3.46
N ILE A 369 5.10 -11.88 3.04
CA ILE A 369 4.10 -11.65 1.99
C ILE A 369 2.86 -10.92 2.54
N PHE A 370 2.42 -11.17 3.79
CA PHE A 370 1.25 -10.48 4.36
C PHE A 370 1.41 -8.95 4.45
N PRO A 371 2.53 -8.37 4.93
CA PRO A 371 2.72 -6.93 4.90
C PRO A 371 2.58 -6.34 3.48
N VAL A 372 3.16 -7.00 2.48
CA VAL A 372 3.08 -6.58 1.08
C VAL A 372 1.65 -6.69 0.53
N PHE A 373 0.92 -7.75 0.88
CA PHE A 373 -0.50 -7.88 0.55
C PHE A 373 -1.32 -6.71 1.12
N PHE A 374 -1.15 -6.40 2.42
CA PHE A 374 -1.88 -5.29 3.05
C PHE A 374 -1.49 -3.93 2.47
N GLN A 375 -0.24 -3.74 2.06
CA GLN A 375 0.20 -2.57 1.32
C GLN A 375 -0.53 -2.46 -0.03
N ALA A 376 -0.56 -3.54 -0.79
CA ALA A 376 -1.18 -3.58 -2.12
C ALA A 376 -2.69 -3.31 -2.10
N VAL A 377 -3.41 -3.76 -1.06
CA VAL A 377 -4.83 -3.43 -0.87
C VAL A 377 -5.07 -2.08 -0.17
N GLY A 378 -4.01 -1.29 0.06
CA GLY A 378 -4.09 0.05 0.66
C GLY A 378 -4.33 0.07 2.17
N SER A 379 -4.20 -1.05 2.87
CA SER A 379 -4.25 -1.16 4.33
C SER A 379 -2.89 -0.87 4.96
N SER A 380 -2.36 0.34 4.76
CA SER A 380 -1.01 0.75 5.16
C SER A 380 -0.74 0.53 6.66
N LEU A 381 -1.74 0.76 7.52
CA LEU A 381 -1.59 0.56 8.96
C LEU A 381 -1.34 -0.92 9.32
N LYS A 382 -2.10 -1.86 8.72
CA LYS A 382 -1.92 -3.31 8.96
C LYS A 382 -0.54 -3.77 8.44
N SER A 383 -0.12 -3.27 7.27
CA SER A 383 1.20 -3.53 6.70
C SER A 383 2.33 -3.05 7.62
N SER A 384 2.30 -1.79 8.03
CA SER A 384 3.30 -1.21 8.95
C SER A 384 3.31 -1.90 10.30
N ALA A 385 2.12 -2.23 10.85
CA ALA A 385 2.02 -2.92 12.13
C ALA A 385 2.68 -4.31 12.09
N LEU A 386 2.46 -5.10 11.02
CA LEU A 386 3.13 -6.40 10.87
C LEU A 386 4.65 -6.26 10.78
N THR A 387 5.13 -5.25 10.05
CA THR A 387 6.56 -4.97 9.96
C THR A 387 7.15 -4.63 11.33
N VAL A 388 6.54 -3.69 12.08
CA VAL A 388 7.02 -3.28 13.41
C VAL A 388 6.93 -4.45 14.41
N ILE A 389 5.85 -5.22 14.39
CA ILE A 389 5.70 -6.40 15.24
C ILE A 389 6.85 -7.37 14.97
N ARG A 390 7.12 -7.69 13.70
CA ARG A 390 8.19 -8.62 13.33
C ARG A 390 9.57 -8.11 13.74
N THR A 391 9.92 -6.88 13.36
CA THR A 391 11.30 -6.39 13.42
C THR A 391 11.66 -5.77 14.77
N VAL A 392 10.73 -5.09 15.43
CA VAL A 392 11.00 -4.37 16.68
C VAL A 392 10.45 -5.13 17.88
N VAL A 393 9.18 -5.60 17.81
CA VAL A 393 8.50 -6.19 18.97
C VAL A 393 8.93 -7.64 19.20
N LEU A 394 9.25 -8.39 18.14
CA LEU A 394 9.58 -9.82 18.25
C LEU A 394 11.07 -10.09 18.12
N PHE A 395 11.75 -9.68 17.02
CA PHE A 395 13.14 -10.09 16.78
C PHE A 395 14.07 -9.73 17.93
N VAL A 396 14.17 -8.47 18.33
CA VAL A 396 15.14 -8.05 19.37
C VAL A 396 14.74 -8.53 20.76
N PRO A 397 13.47 -8.39 21.22
CA PRO A 397 13.07 -8.90 22.54
C PRO A 397 13.15 -10.43 22.68
N LEU A 398 12.76 -11.20 21.66
CA LEU A 398 12.91 -12.66 21.69
C LEU A 398 14.38 -13.07 21.61
N GLY A 399 15.20 -12.36 20.82
CA GLY A 399 16.66 -12.55 20.81
C GLY A 399 17.26 -12.38 22.19
N TYR A 400 16.88 -11.31 22.89
CA TYR A 400 17.31 -11.06 24.26
C TYR A 400 16.76 -12.14 25.23
N LEU A 401 15.50 -12.53 25.08
CA LEU A 401 14.90 -13.57 25.94
C LEU A 401 15.62 -14.91 25.77
N PHE A 402 15.78 -15.37 24.53
CA PHE A 402 16.42 -16.66 24.25
C PHE A 402 17.92 -16.67 24.56
N SER A 403 18.61 -15.52 24.48
CA SER A 403 20.01 -15.39 24.86
C SER A 403 20.25 -15.75 26.33
N ARG A 404 19.26 -15.51 27.23
CA ARG A 404 19.32 -15.90 28.65
C ARG A 404 19.41 -17.40 28.88
N PHE A 405 19.00 -18.20 27.87
CA PHE A 405 19.03 -19.67 27.94
C PHE A 405 20.22 -20.27 27.15
N GLY A 406 21.17 -19.42 26.72
CA GLY A 406 22.38 -19.81 26.03
C GLY A 406 22.37 -19.58 24.52
N LEU A 407 23.57 -19.59 23.91
CA LEU A 407 23.79 -19.26 22.51
C LEU A 407 23.00 -20.17 21.56
N SER A 408 22.94 -21.48 21.81
CA SER A 408 22.21 -22.42 20.94
C SER A 408 20.71 -22.12 20.90
N ARG A 409 20.12 -21.62 21.99
CA ARG A 409 18.70 -21.27 22.03
C ARG A 409 18.41 -19.88 21.44
N PHE A 410 19.40 -19.00 21.40
CA PHE A 410 19.28 -17.70 20.72
C PHE A 410 18.77 -17.86 19.28
N TRP A 411 19.23 -18.86 18.55
CA TRP A 411 18.85 -19.09 17.16
C TRP A 411 17.36 -19.38 16.95
N LEU A 412 16.65 -19.82 18.01
CA LEU A 412 15.18 -19.99 17.98
C LEU A 412 14.45 -18.66 17.76
N THR A 413 15.11 -17.54 17.97
CA THR A 413 14.57 -16.19 17.66
C THR A 413 14.00 -16.13 16.25
N TYR A 414 14.68 -16.72 15.27
CA TYR A 414 14.26 -16.68 13.88
C TYR A 414 12.95 -17.44 13.62
N PRO A 415 12.88 -18.77 13.81
CA PRO A 415 11.65 -19.50 13.52
C PRO A 415 10.46 -19.05 14.38
N VAL A 416 10.67 -18.71 15.65
CA VAL A 416 9.60 -18.24 16.53
C VAL A 416 9.05 -16.91 16.10
N THR A 417 9.90 -15.93 15.75
CA THR A 417 9.46 -14.63 15.23
C THR A 417 8.64 -14.80 13.95
N GLU A 418 9.10 -15.63 13.02
CA GLU A 418 8.42 -15.81 11.74
C GLU A 418 7.06 -16.51 11.92
N ILE A 419 6.97 -17.49 12.80
CA ILE A 419 5.70 -18.16 13.12
C ILE A 419 4.71 -17.20 13.78
N LEU A 420 5.13 -16.45 14.79
CA LEU A 420 4.25 -15.50 15.49
C LEU A 420 3.78 -14.38 14.55
N THR A 421 4.68 -13.83 13.72
CA THR A 421 4.30 -12.83 12.73
C THR A 421 3.31 -13.38 11.70
N SER A 422 3.50 -14.62 11.25
CA SER A 422 2.59 -15.30 10.33
C SER A 422 1.20 -15.49 10.92
N ILE A 423 1.12 -15.86 12.21
CA ILE A 423 -0.16 -16.01 12.94
C ILE A 423 -0.88 -14.65 12.98
N VAL A 424 -0.19 -13.57 13.36
CA VAL A 424 -0.77 -12.21 13.39
C VAL A 424 -1.22 -11.78 11.98
N GLY A 425 -0.39 -12.04 10.98
CA GLY A 425 -0.72 -11.77 9.58
C GLY A 425 -1.97 -12.51 9.13
N PHE A 426 -2.11 -13.78 9.49
CA PHE A 426 -3.30 -14.58 9.19
C PHE A 426 -4.55 -14.09 9.91
N VAL A 427 -4.43 -13.65 11.18
CA VAL A 427 -5.54 -13.03 11.92
C VAL A 427 -5.99 -11.75 11.22
N PHE A 428 -5.05 -10.88 10.80
CA PHE A 428 -5.36 -9.68 10.04
C PHE A 428 -5.99 -10.00 8.68
N TYR A 429 -5.54 -11.06 8.01
CA TYR A 429 -6.12 -11.52 6.76
C TYR A 429 -7.56 -12.04 6.94
N ARG A 430 -7.83 -12.81 7.99
CA ARG A 430 -9.21 -13.20 8.33
C ARG A 430 -10.11 -12.01 8.65
N GLN A 431 -9.58 -11.00 9.37
CA GLN A 431 -10.32 -9.77 9.62
C GLN A 431 -10.57 -8.97 8.33
N PHE A 432 -9.59 -8.95 7.40
CA PHE A 432 -9.75 -8.36 6.09
C PHE A 432 -10.87 -9.05 5.32
N LEU A 433 -10.87 -10.38 5.26
CA LEU A 433 -11.93 -11.13 4.58
C LEU A 433 -13.32 -10.90 5.18
N LYS A 434 -13.42 -10.64 6.48
CA LYS A 434 -14.72 -10.37 7.15
C LYS A 434 -15.20 -8.92 7.01
N LYS A 435 -14.29 -7.93 7.04
CA LYS A 435 -14.62 -6.50 7.13
C LYS A 435 -14.41 -5.74 5.82
N ASP A 436 -13.33 -6.03 5.13
CA ASP A 436 -12.88 -5.31 3.94
C ASP A 436 -13.23 -6.08 2.67
N TYR A 437 -13.63 -7.35 2.80
CA TYR A 437 -14.12 -8.17 1.72
C TYR A 437 -15.56 -7.79 1.39
N VAL A 438 -15.75 -7.20 0.25
CA VAL A 438 -17.05 -7.05 -0.39
C VAL A 438 -17.16 -8.16 -1.41
N SER A 439 -18.09 -9.08 -1.19
CA SER A 439 -18.39 -10.13 -2.17
C SER A 439 -18.58 -9.52 -3.55
N GLU A 440 -18.14 -10.19 -4.59
CA GLU A 440 -18.57 -9.81 -5.94
C GLU A 440 -20.09 -9.78 -5.95
N PRO A 441 -20.70 -8.75 -6.56
CA PRO A 441 -22.16 -8.71 -6.66
C PRO A 441 -22.62 -9.97 -7.38
N LYS A 442 -23.35 -10.83 -6.68
CA LYS A 442 -23.97 -11.98 -7.30
C LYS A 442 -25.01 -11.51 -8.31
N PRO A 443 -25.12 -12.13 -9.47
CA PRO A 443 -26.25 -11.86 -10.34
C PRO A 443 -27.55 -12.15 -9.57
N LEU A 444 -28.58 -11.35 -9.82
CA LEU A 444 -29.92 -11.56 -9.24
C LEU A 444 -30.34 -13.02 -9.48
N ARG A 445 -30.79 -13.69 -8.42
CA ARG A 445 -31.49 -14.97 -8.57
C ARG A 445 -32.86 -14.71 -9.19
N ALA A 446 -33.34 -15.65 -9.99
CA ALA A 446 -34.67 -15.56 -10.62
C ALA A 446 -35.81 -15.37 -9.58
N ASP A 447 -35.62 -15.85 -8.35
CA ASP A 447 -36.59 -15.73 -7.25
C ASP A 447 -36.62 -14.37 -6.56
N ASP A 448 -35.61 -13.46 -6.78
CA ASP A 448 -35.61 -12.10 -6.27
C ASP A 448 -36.56 -11.16 -7.06
N GLY A 449 -37.38 -11.71 -7.93
CA GLY A 449 -38.17 -11.05 -8.93
C GLY A 449 -39.55 -10.52 -8.50
N ASP A 450 -39.77 -10.23 -7.23
CA ASP A 450 -40.87 -9.31 -6.88
C ASP A 450 -40.53 -7.93 -7.46
N ALA A 451 -41.02 -7.69 -8.67
CA ALA A 451 -40.92 -6.41 -9.34
C ALA A 451 -41.54 -5.34 -8.41
N VAL A 452 -40.71 -4.58 -7.70
CA VAL A 452 -41.16 -3.46 -6.92
C VAL A 452 -41.70 -2.44 -7.93
N ALA A 453 -43.00 -2.48 -8.17
CA ALA A 453 -43.69 -1.49 -8.99
C ALA A 453 -43.62 -0.11 -8.33
N LEU A 454 -43.41 0.93 -9.14
CA LEU A 454 -43.50 2.29 -8.67
C LEU A 454 -44.94 2.53 -8.18
N LYS A 455 -45.06 3.09 -6.96
CA LYS A 455 -46.39 3.44 -6.42
C LYS A 455 -46.95 4.61 -7.23
N PRO A 456 -48.20 4.54 -7.70
CA PRO A 456 -48.82 5.65 -8.39
C PRO A 456 -48.82 6.92 -7.51
N SER A 457 -48.50 8.06 -8.09
CA SER A 457 -48.53 9.34 -7.39
C SER A 457 -49.02 10.46 -8.31
N LYS A 458 -49.67 11.46 -7.75
CA LYS A 458 -50.12 12.66 -8.49
C LYS A 458 -48.92 13.61 -8.68
N PRO A 459 -48.89 14.40 -9.77
CA PRO A 459 -47.91 15.49 -9.90
C PRO A 459 -47.98 16.44 -8.69
N GLY A 460 -46.81 16.88 -8.19
CA GLY A 460 -46.74 17.79 -7.03
C GLY A 460 -45.29 17.92 -6.55
N VAL A 461 -45.07 17.91 -5.24
CA VAL A 461 -43.79 18.16 -4.61
C VAL A 461 -42.97 16.88 -4.43
N ILE A 462 -41.69 16.96 -4.75
CA ILE A 462 -40.69 15.92 -4.48
C ILE A 462 -39.81 16.38 -3.34
N ILE A 463 -39.68 15.55 -2.29
CA ILE A 463 -38.87 15.92 -1.11
C ILE A 463 -37.69 14.96 -1.04
N THR A 464 -36.47 15.50 -1.11
CA THR A 464 -35.24 14.73 -0.91
C THR A 464 -34.69 15.01 0.49
N ILE A 465 -34.33 13.95 1.24
CA ILE A 465 -33.81 14.08 2.61
C ILE A 465 -32.39 13.49 2.70
N ALA A 466 -31.40 14.37 2.76
CA ALA A 466 -30.05 14.05 3.22
C ALA A 466 -30.02 14.14 4.77
N ARG A 467 -29.16 13.36 5.44
CA ARG A 467 -29.22 13.28 6.91
C ARG A 467 -27.92 12.76 7.51
N GLU A 468 -27.56 13.25 8.68
CA GLU A 468 -26.52 12.72 9.56
C GLU A 468 -26.92 11.36 10.17
N HIS A 469 -25.93 10.56 10.58
CA HIS A 469 -26.20 9.30 11.29
C HIS A 469 -26.66 9.57 12.73
N GLY A 470 -27.77 8.96 13.10
CA GLY A 470 -28.41 9.21 14.42
C GLY A 470 -29.36 10.41 14.50
N SER A 471 -29.51 11.20 13.41
CA SER A 471 -30.49 12.32 13.36
C SER A 471 -31.92 11.88 13.05
N SER A 472 -32.23 10.61 13.04
CA SER A 472 -33.58 10.07 12.76
C SER A 472 -34.20 10.43 11.41
N GLY A 473 -33.45 10.97 10.46
CA GLY A 473 -33.96 11.47 9.17
C GLY A 473 -34.74 10.46 8.33
N LYS A 474 -34.50 9.13 8.51
CA LYS A 474 -35.36 8.10 7.89
C LYS A 474 -36.79 8.08 8.49
N GLN A 475 -36.89 8.16 9.82
CA GLN A 475 -38.18 8.17 10.52
C GLN A 475 -38.96 9.44 10.20
N ILE A 476 -38.27 10.58 10.22
CA ILE A 476 -38.83 11.89 9.83
C ILE A 476 -39.36 11.85 8.39
N GLY A 477 -38.57 11.32 7.44
CA GLY A 477 -39.01 11.18 6.05
C GLY A 477 -40.25 10.29 5.88
N LYS A 478 -40.39 9.23 6.69
CA LYS A 478 -41.59 8.39 6.70
C LYS A 478 -42.80 9.17 7.24
N LEU A 479 -42.63 9.96 8.32
CA LEU A 479 -43.68 10.81 8.87
C LEU A 479 -44.13 11.91 7.89
N VAL A 480 -43.17 12.55 7.21
CA VAL A 480 -43.46 13.54 6.16
C VAL A 480 -44.30 12.93 5.05
N ALA A 481 -43.90 11.74 4.56
CA ALA A 481 -44.65 11.03 3.52
C ALA A 481 -46.09 10.68 3.98
N GLN A 482 -46.24 10.24 5.23
CA GLN A 482 -47.56 9.93 5.82
C GLN A 482 -48.43 11.17 5.93
N LYS A 483 -47.88 12.29 6.43
CA LYS A 483 -48.64 13.57 6.60
C LYS A 483 -49.04 14.18 5.25
N LEU A 484 -48.29 13.96 4.19
CA LEU A 484 -48.62 14.43 2.83
C LEU A 484 -49.39 13.41 1.99
N GLY A 485 -49.54 12.17 2.46
CA GLY A 485 -50.19 11.10 1.68
C GLY A 485 -49.44 10.69 0.40
N ILE A 486 -48.11 10.88 0.36
CA ILE A 486 -47.27 10.61 -0.81
C ILE A 486 -46.33 9.41 -0.58
N PRO A 487 -45.88 8.72 -1.66
CA PRO A 487 -44.99 7.59 -1.53
C PRO A 487 -43.65 7.91 -0.84
N PHE A 488 -43.15 6.95 -0.06
CA PHE A 488 -41.85 7.01 0.61
C PHE A 488 -40.88 5.99 -0.01
N TYR A 489 -39.70 6.45 -0.41
CA TYR A 489 -38.66 5.62 -1.02
C TYR A 489 -37.34 5.67 -0.22
N TYR A 490 -36.86 4.51 0.22
CA TYR A 490 -35.60 4.34 0.93
C TYR A 490 -34.92 3.04 0.51
N LYS A 491 -35.41 1.85 0.94
CA LYS A 491 -34.88 0.54 0.57
C LYS A 491 -35.37 0.08 -0.80
N GLU A 492 -36.53 0.55 -1.19
CA GLU A 492 -37.16 0.25 -2.48
C GLU A 492 -36.30 0.69 -3.67
N MET A 493 -35.63 1.84 -3.56
CA MET A 493 -34.68 2.31 -4.57
C MET A 493 -33.51 1.34 -4.79
N VAL A 494 -33.04 0.71 -3.70
CA VAL A 494 -31.95 -0.28 -3.78
C VAL A 494 -32.42 -1.52 -4.53
N ALA A 495 -33.63 -1.98 -4.28
CA ALA A 495 -34.21 -3.13 -4.96
C ALA A 495 -34.43 -2.85 -6.46
N LEU A 496 -34.98 -1.69 -6.81
CA LEU A 496 -35.16 -1.26 -8.20
C LEU A 496 -33.82 -1.11 -8.94
N ALA A 497 -32.83 -0.49 -8.29
CA ALA A 497 -31.50 -0.33 -8.87
C ALA A 497 -30.76 -1.68 -9.01
N ALA A 498 -30.99 -2.62 -8.10
CA ALA A 498 -30.49 -3.98 -8.19
C ALA A 498 -31.06 -4.70 -9.40
N HIS A 499 -32.37 -4.65 -9.58
CA HIS A 499 -33.05 -5.24 -10.73
C HIS A 499 -32.56 -4.64 -12.06
N GLU A 500 -32.43 -3.30 -12.13
CA GLU A 500 -31.99 -2.63 -13.35
C GLU A 500 -30.52 -2.88 -13.70
N SER A 501 -29.65 -2.93 -12.70
CA SER A 501 -28.21 -3.12 -12.91
C SER A 501 -27.78 -4.58 -13.05
N GLY A 502 -28.62 -5.54 -12.63
CA GLY A 502 -28.29 -6.94 -12.48
C GLY A 502 -27.30 -7.21 -11.33
N LEU A 503 -27.18 -6.30 -10.36
CA LEU A 503 -26.26 -6.40 -9.24
C LEU A 503 -27.02 -6.73 -7.94
N ASP A 504 -26.32 -7.39 -7.01
CA ASP A 504 -26.86 -7.78 -5.71
C ASP A 504 -27.35 -6.58 -4.89
N ARG A 505 -28.50 -6.74 -4.18
CA ARG A 505 -29.13 -5.70 -3.35
C ARG A 505 -28.22 -5.25 -2.21
N GLU A 506 -27.51 -6.17 -1.56
CA GLU A 506 -26.60 -5.87 -0.44
C GLU A 506 -25.42 -5.04 -0.94
N PHE A 507 -24.87 -5.39 -2.11
CA PHE A 507 -23.83 -4.62 -2.75
C PHE A 507 -24.24 -3.17 -3.01
N ILE A 508 -25.42 -2.95 -3.62
CA ILE A 508 -25.95 -1.60 -3.90
C ILE A 508 -26.29 -0.86 -2.60
N SER A 509 -26.84 -1.55 -1.60
CA SER A 509 -27.11 -0.97 -0.29
C SER A 509 -25.87 -0.37 0.35
N ASP A 510 -24.75 -1.06 0.24
CA ASP A 510 -23.56 -0.78 1.04
C ASP A 510 -22.39 -0.15 0.27
N ILE A 511 -22.64 0.30 -0.98
CA ILE A 511 -21.64 0.96 -1.83
C ILE A 511 -20.84 2.04 -1.06
N HIS A 512 -21.50 2.85 -0.24
CA HIS A 512 -20.85 3.93 0.49
C HIS A 512 -20.11 3.47 1.75
N LYS A 513 -20.41 2.26 2.29
CA LYS A 513 -19.80 1.74 3.52
C LYS A 513 -18.58 0.85 3.27
N ASN A 514 -18.51 0.20 2.12
CA ASN A 514 -17.62 -0.93 1.86
C ASN A 514 -16.24 -0.56 1.33
N ALA A 515 -15.90 0.72 1.21
CA ALA A 515 -14.59 1.16 0.76
C ALA A 515 -13.63 1.35 1.93
N PRO A 516 -12.41 0.73 1.90
CA PRO A 516 -11.33 1.10 2.80
C PRO A 516 -11.02 2.59 2.69
N ASP A 517 -10.77 3.26 3.82
CA ASP A 517 -10.54 4.72 3.83
C ASP A 517 -9.39 5.15 2.89
N ALA A 518 -8.36 4.31 2.76
CA ALA A 518 -7.20 4.58 1.90
C ALA A 518 -7.49 4.54 0.39
N MET A 519 -8.49 3.74 -0.03
CA MET A 519 -8.82 3.50 -1.44
C MET A 519 -10.27 3.87 -1.79
N ARG A 520 -10.96 4.66 -0.96
CA ARG A 520 -12.39 4.97 -1.13
C ARG A 520 -12.69 5.62 -2.47
N ASP A 521 -11.89 6.58 -2.91
CA ASP A 521 -12.08 7.24 -4.21
C ASP A 521 -11.88 6.27 -5.38
N LEU A 522 -10.91 5.35 -5.25
CA LEU A 522 -10.66 4.29 -6.23
C LEU A 522 -11.82 3.30 -6.29
N TYR A 523 -12.35 2.94 -5.12
CA TYR A 523 -13.52 2.08 -5.01
C TYR A 523 -14.73 2.69 -5.70
N LEU A 524 -15.07 3.94 -5.38
CA LEU A 524 -16.21 4.64 -5.97
C LEU A 524 -16.06 4.83 -7.48
N SER A 525 -14.83 4.91 -8.01
CA SER A 525 -14.55 5.02 -9.44
C SER A 525 -14.51 3.68 -10.18
N SER A 526 -14.71 2.54 -9.51
CA SER A 526 -14.69 1.23 -10.18
C SER A 526 -15.89 1.05 -11.11
N GLN A 527 -15.72 0.35 -12.25
CA GLN A 527 -16.78 0.16 -13.25
C GLN A 527 -18.05 -0.45 -12.67
N VAL A 528 -17.93 -1.39 -11.73
CA VAL A 528 -19.08 -2.04 -11.10
C VAL A 528 -19.84 -1.06 -10.22
N VAL A 529 -19.12 -0.25 -9.43
CA VAL A 529 -19.73 0.77 -8.57
C VAL A 529 -20.34 1.89 -9.42
N GLN A 530 -19.68 2.31 -10.50
CA GLN A 530 -20.25 3.30 -11.44
C GLN A 530 -21.52 2.79 -12.13
N ARG A 531 -21.58 1.52 -12.50
CA ARG A 531 -22.84 0.91 -13.00
C ARG A 531 -23.96 0.97 -11.96
N ALA A 532 -23.64 0.66 -10.70
CA ALA A 532 -24.62 0.72 -9.62
C ALA A 532 -25.06 2.16 -9.31
N ILE A 533 -24.15 3.13 -9.32
CA ILE A 533 -24.48 4.57 -9.17
C ILE A 533 -25.37 5.03 -10.33
N ALA A 534 -25.00 4.72 -11.58
CA ALA A 534 -25.81 5.10 -12.74
C ALA A 534 -27.21 4.47 -12.72
N ALA A 535 -27.35 3.22 -12.26
CA ALA A 535 -28.66 2.61 -12.06
C ALA A 535 -29.47 3.30 -10.97
N GLN A 536 -28.84 3.67 -9.84
CA GLN A 536 -29.51 4.44 -8.80
C GLN A 536 -29.99 5.80 -9.31
N ASP A 537 -29.16 6.51 -10.07
CA ASP A 537 -29.51 7.82 -10.66
C ASP A 537 -30.73 7.71 -11.60
N ARG A 538 -30.75 6.70 -12.48
CA ARG A 538 -31.91 6.46 -13.36
C ARG A 538 -33.18 6.15 -12.58
N ILE A 539 -33.07 5.31 -11.54
CA ILE A 539 -34.22 4.98 -10.68
C ILE A 539 -34.72 6.20 -9.92
N ILE A 540 -33.83 7.03 -9.37
CA ILE A 540 -34.22 8.27 -8.67
C ILE A 540 -34.96 9.21 -9.60
N ARG A 541 -34.48 9.42 -10.82
CA ARG A 541 -35.16 10.24 -11.84
C ARG A 541 -36.53 9.63 -12.20
N ARG A 542 -36.61 8.34 -12.46
CA ARG A 542 -37.85 7.65 -12.79
C ARG A 542 -38.90 7.69 -11.65
N ILE A 543 -38.44 7.66 -10.37
CA ILE A 543 -39.33 7.89 -9.21
C ILE A 543 -39.85 9.31 -9.20
N ALA A 544 -39.01 10.31 -9.44
CA ALA A 544 -39.37 11.71 -9.50
C ALA A 544 -40.36 12.02 -10.65
N ASP A 545 -40.11 11.44 -11.83
CA ASP A 545 -40.99 11.59 -13.01
C ASP A 545 -42.37 10.95 -12.79
N ASN A 546 -42.50 9.97 -11.88
CA ASN A 546 -43.78 9.32 -11.56
C ASN A 546 -44.67 10.15 -10.61
N GLY A 547 -44.22 11.31 -10.11
CA GLY A 547 -44.99 12.25 -9.29
C GLY A 547 -44.44 12.52 -7.90
N SER A 548 -45.30 13.05 -7.03
CA SER A 548 -44.92 13.44 -5.67
C SER A 548 -44.36 12.27 -4.86
N CYS A 549 -43.25 12.50 -4.15
CA CYS A 549 -42.62 11.46 -3.33
C CYS A 549 -41.66 12.03 -2.30
N VAL A 550 -41.31 11.22 -1.30
CA VAL A 550 -40.22 11.47 -0.37
C VAL A 550 -39.09 10.46 -0.64
N ILE A 551 -37.89 10.95 -0.95
CA ILE A 551 -36.71 10.15 -1.22
C ILE A 551 -35.65 10.40 -0.14
N VAL A 552 -35.10 9.34 0.50
CA VAL A 552 -34.14 9.50 1.57
C VAL A 552 -32.74 8.98 1.17
N GLY A 553 -31.78 9.90 1.01
CA GLY A 553 -30.38 9.64 0.77
C GLY A 553 -30.01 9.41 -0.70
N ARG A 554 -28.85 8.75 -0.93
CA ARG A 554 -28.32 8.41 -2.26
C ARG A 554 -27.95 9.62 -3.14
N ALA A 555 -27.65 10.76 -2.51
CA ALA A 555 -27.44 12.04 -3.20
C ALA A 555 -28.60 12.42 -4.14
N ALA A 556 -29.84 12.05 -3.77
CA ALA A 556 -31.03 12.33 -4.58
C ALA A 556 -31.24 13.84 -4.77
N ASP A 557 -30.84 14.65 -3.80
CA ASP A 557 -30.81 16.12 -3.86
C ASP A 557 -29.95 16.61 -5.06
N TYR A 558 -28.80 16.02 -5.29
CA TYR A 558 -27.94 16.34 -6.41
C TYR A 558 -28.41 15.73 -7.74
N VAL A 559 -28.87 14.47 -7.71
CA VAL A 559 -29.39 13.78 -8.92
C VAL A 559 -30.58 14.54 -9.52
N LEU A 560 -31.43 15.11 -8.65
CA LEU A 560 -32.62 15.87 -9.03
C LEU A 560 -32.42 17.40 -9.05
N ARG A 561 -31.19 17.89 -9.08
CA ARG A 561 -30.89 19.34 -9.03
C ARG A 561 -31.50 20.15 -10.17
N GLU A 562 -31.76 19.54 -11.31
CA GLU A 562 -32.38 20.16 -12.49
C GLU A 562 -33.88 19.86 -12.61
N HIS A 563 -34.40 19.02 -11.71
CA HIS A 563 -35.82 18.66 -11.72
C HIS A 563 -36.64 19.75 -11.05
N LYS A 564 -37.81 20.08 -11.62
CA LYS A 564 -38.74 21.10 -11.07
C LYS A 564 -39.46 20.54 -9.84
N ASN A 565 -39.89 21.42 -8.94
CA ASN A 565 -40.68 21.10 -7.74
C ASN A 565 -39.96 20.15 -6.73
N VAL A 566 -38.66 20.26 -6.58
CA VAL A 566 -37.88 19.51 -5.59
C VAL A 566 -37.58 20.38 -4.38
N VAL A 567 -37.90 19.88 -3.19
CA VAL A 567 -37.49 20.45 -1.90
C VAL A 567 -36.36 19.59 -1.34
N ARG A 568 -35.16 20.17 -1.23
CA ARG A 568 -33.96 19.52 -0.71
C ARG A 568 -33.79 19.81 0.75
N VAL A 569 -33.86 18.78 1.58
CA VAL A 569 -33.79 18.89 3.03
C VAL A 569 -32.55 18.22 3.58
N PHE A 570 -31.87 18.87 4.52
CA PHE A 570 -30.80 18.27 5.31
C PHE A 570 -31.21 18.17 6.78
N VAL A 571 -31.24 16.96 7.33
CA VAL A 571 -31.57 16.70 8.72
C VAL A 571 -30.31 16.43 9.53
N HIS A 572 -30.04 17.29 10.50
CA HIS A 572 -28.90 17.18 11.42
C HIS A 572 -29.37 17.13 12.88
N ALA A 573 -28.43 16.86 13.80
CA ALA A 573 -28.66 17.03 15.24
C ALA A 573 -27.33 17.15 15.99
N PRO A 574 -27.33 17.73 17.22
CA PRO A 574 -26.16 17.76 18.09
C PRO A 574 -25.59 16.36 18.33
N LEU A 575 -24.24 16.26 18.41
CA LEU A 575 -23.56 14.98 18.51
C LEU A 575 -24.03 14.13 19.70
N ASP A 576 -24.27 14.76 20.84
CA ASP A 576 -24.72 14.05 22.07
C ASP A 576 -26.12 13.47 21.92
N TYR A 577 -27.02 14.18 21.23
CA TYR A 577 -28.33 13.65 20.86
C TYR A 577 -28.20 12.43 19.97
N ARG A 578 -27.38 12.53 18.94
CA ARG A 578 -27.13 11.42 17.98
C ARG A 578 -26.52 10.19 18.64
N ILE A 579 -25.59 10.39 19.58
CA ILE A 579 -24.98 9.30 20.35
C ILE A 579 -26.06 8.58 21.18
N ARG A 580 -26.85 9.31 21.97
CA ARG A 580 -27.93 8.71 22.75
C ARG A 580 -28.88 7.92 21.87
N ARG A 581 -29.28 8.50 20.76
CA ARG A 581 -30.21 7.88 19.81
C ARG A 581 -29.65 6.59 19.19
N VAL A 582 -28.37 6.57 18.84
CA VAL A 582 -27.69 5.37 18.31
C VAL A 582 -27.60 4.27 19.36
N MET A 583 -27.29 4.63 20.61
CA MET A 583 -27.28 3.68 21.73
C MET A 583 -28.67 3.07 21.99
N GLU A 584 -29.71 3.89 21.99
CA GLU A 584 -31.10 3.44 22.22
C GLU A 584 -31.62 2.53 21.09
N VAL A 585 -31.36 2.90 19.83
CA VAL A 585 -31.95 2.21 18.68
C VAL A 585 -31.18 0.97 18.26
N TYR A 586 -29.84 0.98 18.41
CA TYR A 586 -28.96 -0.09 17.93
C TYR A 586 -28.30 -0.90 19.06
N GLY A 587 -28.44 -0.47 20.32
CA GLY A 587 -27.81 -1.13 21.46
C GLY A 587 -26.28 -0.95 21.53
N ASP A 588 -25.73 0.03 20.81
CA ASP A 588 -24.30 0.30 20.78
C ASP A 588 -23.80 0.83 22.13
N THR A 589 -22.57 0.48 22.52
CA THR A 589 -21.87 1.16 23.61
C THR A 589 -21.49 2.59 23.20
N LEU A 590 -21.23 3.48 24.16
CA LEU A 590 -20.82 4.87 23.90
C LEU A 590 -19.64 4.96 22.91
N ARG A 591 -18.65 4.09 23.05
CA ARG A 591 -17.47 4.05 22.18
C ARG A 591 -17.83 3.59 20.76
N GLU A 592 -18.69 2.62 20.64
CA GLU A 592 -19.18 2.12 19.35
C GLU A 592 -20.08 3.13 18.66
N ALA A 593 -20.99 3.76 19.37
CA ALA A 593 -21.87 4.81 18.84
C ALA A 593 -21.06 5.98 18.25
N LYS A 594 -20.06 6.50 19.00
CA LYS A 594 -19.14 7.55 18.50
C LYS A 594 -18.38 7.12 17.25
N ARG A 595 -17.90 5.89 17.22
CA ARG A 595 -17.17 5.33 16.07
C ARG A 595 -18.10 5.17 14.86
N ASN A 596 -19.29 4.62 15.06
CA ASN A 596 -20.27 4.35 14.01
C ASN A 596 -20.81 5.63 13.38
N ILE A 597 -21.08 6.67 14.18
CA ILE A 597 -21.47 8.01 13.71
C ILE A 597 -20.37 8.58 12.82
N ARG A 598 -19.14 8.67 13.31
CA ARG A 598 -18.00 9.20 12.53
C ARG A 598 -17.79 8.46 11.21
N HIS A 599 -17.81 7.14 11.26
CA HIS A 599 -17.59 6.30 10.08
C HIS A 599 -18.70 6.48 9.05
N SER A 600 -19.97 6.47 9.50
CA SER A 600 -21.13 6.60 8.61
C SER A 600 -21.20 7.97 7.95
N ASP A 601 -20.98 9.05 8.71
CA ASP A 601 -21.04 10.42 8.17
C ASP A 601 -19.87 10.69 7.21
N LYS A 602 -18.65 10.20 7.54
CA LYS A 602 -17.49 10.27 6.65
C LYS A 602 -17.73 9.50 5.34
N ALA A 603 -18.38 8.35 5.42
CA ALA A 603 -18.72 7.55 4.25
C ALA A 603 -19.73 8.26 3.34
N ARG A 604 -20.77 8.88 3.91
CA ARG A 604 -21.76 9.68 3.18
C ARG A 604 -21.14 10.92 2.56
N ALA A 605 -20.34 11.66 3.31
CA ALA A 605 -19.66 12.85 2.82
C ALA A 605 -18.72 12.54 1.64
N SER A 606 -17.99 11.42 1.70
CA SER A 606 -17.11 10.98 0.62
C SER A 606 -17.90 10.55 -0.63
N TYR A 607 -18.99 9.79 -0.45
CA TYR A 607 -19.88 9.39 -1.54
C TYR A 607 -20.52 10.61 -2.21
N TYR A 608 -21.05 11.55 -1.43
CA TYR A 608 -21.67 12.77 -1.94
C TYR A 608 -20.66 13.63 -2.73
N ARG A 609 -19.46 13.83 -2.17
CA ARG A 609 -18.38 14.56 -2.88
C ARG A 609 -17.98 13.90 -4.19
N HIS A 610 -17.95 12.56 -4.22
CA HIS A 610 -17.61 11.83 -5.43
C HIS A 610 -18.63 12.03 -6.55
N ILE A 611 -19.93 12.08 -6.21
CA ILE A 611 -21.02 12.26 -7.18
C ILE A 611 -21.19 13.72 -7.58
N SER A 612 -21.17 14.64 -6.58
CA SER A 612 -21.56 16.04 -6.79
C SER A 612 -20.38 17.01 -6.96
N GLY A 613 -19.19 16.64 -6.52
CA GLY A 613 -18.07 17.57 -6.36
C GLY A 613 -18.24 18.56 -5.18
N ARG A 614 -19.40 18.55 -4.48
CA ARG A 614 -19.78 19.51 -3.44
C ARG A 614 -19.52 18.97 -2.01
N ARG A 615 -19.53 19.86 -1.03
CA ARG A 615 -19.41 19.48 0.38
C ARG A 615 -20.78 19.00 0.89
N TRP A 616 -20.82 17.80 1.48
CA TRP A 616 -22.03 17.26 2.08
C TRP A 616 -22.41 18.01 3.37
N GLY A 617 -23.69 18.32 3.55
CA GLY A 617 -24.21 19.07 4.70
C GLY A 617 -23.97 20.58 4.63
N ASP A 618 -23.46 21.10 3.52
CA ASP A 618 -23.36 22.53 3.28
C ASP A 618 -24.75 23.13 3.00
N ALA A 619 -25.13 24.17 3.73
CA ALA A 619 -26.46 24.77 3.67
C ALA A 619 -26.82 25.24 2.25
N GLU A 620 -25.87 25.67 1.46
CA GLU A 620 -26.08 26.11 0.05
C GLU A 620 -26.62 25.00 -0.87
N ASN A 621 -26.51 23.74 -0.47
CA ASN A 621 -27.01 22.61 -1.26
C ASN A 621 -28.48 22.26 -0.99
N TYR A 622 -29.12 22.89 0.01
CA TYR A 622 -30.43 22.51 0.50
C TYR A 622 -31.32 23.75 0.68
N GLU A 623 -32.61 23.64 0.38
CA GLU A 623 -33.60 24.70 0.66
C GLU A 623 -33.94 24.76 2.15
N LEU A 624 -33.82 23.63 2.87
CA LEU A 624 -34.12 23.54 4.29
C LEU A 624 -33.10 22.69 5.04
N THR A 625 -32.49 23.25 6.08
CA THR A 625 -31.68 22.51 7.05
C THR A 625 -32.39 22.52 8.40
N VAL A 626 -32.60 21.34 9.01
CA VAL A 626 -33.44 21.20 10.22
C VAL A 626 -32.69 20.40 11.28
N ASP A 627 -32.71 20.94 12.52
CA ASP A 627 -32.26 20.21 13.70
C ASP A 627 -33.39 19.31 14.22
N SER A 628 -33.13 18.01 14.24
CA SER A 628 -34.12 17.01 14.68
C SER A 628 -34.13 16.76 16.18
N SER A 629 -33.34 17.48 16.97
CA SER A 629 -33.34 17.36 18.43
C SER A 629 -34.62 17.92 19.09
N ALA A 630 -35.38 18.77 18.38
CA ALA A 630 -36.66 19.29 18.81
C ALA A 630 -37.78 18.23 18.84
N GLY A 631 -37.61 17.08 18.19
CA GLY A 631 -38.57 15.99 18.10
C GLY A 631 -38.89 15.56 16.68
N LEU A 632 -39.36 14.31 16.52
CA LEU A 632 -39.63 13.73 15.21
C LEU A 632 -40.85 14.33 14.53
N GLU A 633 -41.93 14.54 15.29
CA GLU A 633 -43.19 15.09 14.82
C GLU A 633 -43.06 16.56 14.45
N GLU A 634 -42.36 17.33 15.29
CA GLU A 634 -42.10 18.76 15.12
C GLU A 634 -41.22 18.97 13.87
N THR A 635 -40.15 18.18 13.73
CA THR A 635 -39.30 18.25 12.55
C THR A 635 -40.05 17.88 11.27
N ALA A 636 -40.88 16.84 11.32
CA ALA A 636 -41.71 16.47 10.19
C ALA A 636 -42.73 17.56 9.82
N ALA A 637 -43.35 18.22 10.83
CA ALA A 637 -44.29 19.32 10.62
C ALA A 637 -43.63 20.53 9.92
N ILE A 638 -42.41 20.90 10.31
CA ILE A 638 -41.62 21.97 9.65
C ILE A 638 -41.37 21.63 8.17
N ILE A 639 -40.94 20.41 7.86
CA ILE A 639 -40.70 20.00 6.49
C ILE A 639 -41.97 19.99 5.66
N VAL A 640 -43.10 19.54 6.23
CA VAL A 640 -44.41 19.54 5.56
C VAL A 640 -44.90 20.97 5.29
N ALA A 641 -44.76 21.85 6.27
CA ALA A 641 -45.15 23.26 6.09
C ALA A 641 -44.35 23.94 4.98
N TYR A 642 -43.03 23.72 4.96
CA TYR A 642 -42.18 24.25 3.90
C TYR A 642 -42.52 23.65 2.53
N ALA A 643 -42.73 22.35 2.44
CA ALA A 643 -43.09 21.67 1.20
C ALA A 643 -44.42 22.16 0.60
N ARG A 644 -45.44 22.41 1.43
CA ARG A 644 -46.71 23.00 1.00
C ARG A 644 -46.55 24.43 0.49
N ALA A 645 -45.80 25.24 1.23
CA ALA A 645 -45.50 26.61 0.80
C ALA A 645 -44.77 26.65 -0.54
N ALA A 646 -43.79 25.75 -0.74
CA ALA A 646 -43.03 25.63 -2.00
C ALA A 646 -43.90 25.08 -3.16
N ALA A 647 -44.94 24.30 -2.87
CA ALA A 647 -45.91 23.79 -3.86
C ALA A 647 -47.00 24.80 -4.22
N GLY A 648 -47.03 25.96 -3.53
CA GLY A 648 -48.10 26.97 -3.74
C GLY A 648 -49.46 26.59 -3.17
N GLU A 649 -49.53 25.58 -2.31
CA GLU A 649 -50.71 25.22 -1.54
C GLU A 649 -50.82 26.15 -0.30
N LYS A 650 -51.83 27.01 -0.30
CA LYS A 650 -52.18 27.84 0.86
C LYS A 650 -52.91 27.03 1.93
#